data_6f832a7247929fe9631480e693fc066a
#
_entry.id   6f832a7247929fe9631480e693fc066a
#
_cell.length_a   1.000
_cell.length_b   1.000
_cell.length_c   1.000
_cell.angle_alpha   90.00
_cell.angle_beta   90.00
_cell.angle_gamma   90.00
#
_symmetry.space_group_name_H-M   'P 1'
#
loop_
_entity.id
_entity.type
_entity.pdbx_description
1 polymer ?
#
loop_
_entity_poly.entity_id
_entity_poly.type
_entity_poly.pdbx_seq_one_letter_code
_entity_poly.pdbx_strand_id
1 'polypeptide(L)'
;MLAINIDDVINVLNSCKNYLIALGIIFAVIIIAMIAVSKLNKPLKKMIRAQGWIAILLSIVVIVNLICTGPMYSMISLAMGEGSISEETSAAATELCEDIAEEGIVLLQNHDNTLPLAQGTKLNVFGWSSTNPIYGGTGSGGLSDAYPTVPLLEGLKNAGFDVNQDLVKFYEEYRSTRPTVGMWGQDWTIPEPSMEEYDNAGIFESAKEYSDTAMVVIARSGGEGADLPTSLDPNVEDNFQDGGTFGSSGLRYSENKDDLDASKHYLELSNREQAMLDRVAEDYDNIILVVNAANTMELGFVSDYEQIKSVVWCPGTGQSGFNSLGKILNGEVNPSGKTSDTFVADLTKTPTFNNFGDFEYDNMNEFAVDGVNPKFVNYTDGIYVGYRFWETAAEEGLIDYDEMVTYPFGYGLSYTTFAQTLDSVTEENGKITVEVTVTNTGDTAGKDVAEVYYNPPYTNGGIEKASCNLIGFAKTQVLGPGASETLTIDFDVEDMASYDDQKAKAYVLEEGEYKISLRSDSHTIIDEKSYKVEKTTVYDENARSTDQVAATNLLDAARGEITYLSRADHFANYEDATAAPTNYTMSEENKATFFNNSNYDPEAENNDADEMPTTGAKNGVKLADLRGLDYEDAKWDELLDELTVSDMDTLIALGGYQTAPVKEIGKVQTVDCDGPASINNNFTGKGSIGFPAGVMIANTWNVDLATAFGTSIGEMADQMGVSGWYAPAMNIHRSAFAGRNFEYYSEDPVLSGAIAENAVAGAATKGVYAYIKHFALNDQETNRTNQLCTWFNEQSAREIYLKPFEMCVKDSDAKAVMTAFNFYGTTPAQADSTVLNNILRDEWGFRGFVLTDYYGVYGYQDSDRFIRNGNDCMLVAYDTETNHVSDTTSATSVKAMRQAAKNILYTTVNSRAYDAENLNTGMPDWQKLMIGIDVVLGVCLIALEVLTLKKYKKRKAANTTVTE
;
A
#
# COMPACT_ATOMS: atom_id res chain seq x y z
N MET A 1 13.58 7.78 6.28
CA MET A 1 14.44 7.35 7.43
C MET A 1 13.52 6.66 8.43
N LEU A 2 13.76 5.43 8.79
CA LEU A 2 13.01 4.76 9.86
C LEU A 2 12.98 5.71 11.07
N ALA A 3 11.81 6.20 11.43
CA ALA A 3 11.64 6.80 12.72
C ALA A 3 11.75 5.65 13.73
N ILE A 4 12.92 5.53 14.38
CA ILE A 4 13.15 4.49 15.38
C ILE A 4 12.21 4.80 16.53
N ASN A 5 11.16 4.00 16.65
CA ASN A 5 10.22 4.03 17.75
C ASN A 5 10.95 3.57 19.05
N ILE A 6 10.52 4.05 20.19
CA ILE A 6 11.04 3.59 21.51
C ILE A 6 10.81 2.09 21.66
N ASP A 7 9.71 1.56 21.14
CA ASP A 7 9.38 0.14 21.21
C ASP A 7 10.33 -0.70 20.37
N ASP A 8 10.77 -0.24 19.21
CA ASP A 8 11.80 -0.93 18.41
C ASP A 8 13.12 -1.03 19.16
N VAL A 9 13.53 0.04 19.85
CA VAL A 9 14.71 0.03 20.71
C VAL A 9 14.55 -0.95 21.87
N ILE A 10 13.36 -1.00 22.49
CA ILE A 10 13.04 -1.94 23.56
C ILE A 10 13.08 -3.38 23.02
N ASN A 11 12.51 -3.64 21.86
CA ASN A 11 12.50 -4.96 21.23
C ASN A 11 13.92 -5.45 20.88
N VAL A 12 14.75 -4.58 20.30
CA VAL A 12 16.17 -4.87 20.06
C VAL A 12 16.93 -5.14 21.37
N LEU A 13 16.65 -4.39 22.43
CA LEU A 13 17.25 -4.65 23.74
C LEU A 13 16.75 -5.98 24.34
N ASN A 14 15.50 -6.31 24.14
CA ASN A 14 14.91 -7.58 24.59
C ASN A 14 15.51 -8.77 23.85
N SER A 15 15.72 -8.68 22.54
CA SER A 15 16.39 -9.74 21.75
C SER A 15 17.82 -10.01 22.24
N CYS A 16 18.51 -8.98 22.74
CA CYS A 16 19.86 -9.09 23.29
C CYS A 16 19.91 -9.37 24.80
N LYS A 17 18.78 -9.37 25.51
CA LYS A 17 18.66 -9.38 26.97
C LYS A 17 19.47 -10.49 27.64
N ASN A 18 19.36 -11.72 27.14
CA ASN A 18 20.04 -12.88 27.73
C ASN A 18 21.57 -12.77 27.64
N TYR A 19 22.09 -12.25 26.54
CA TYR A 19 23.50 -11.98 26.32
C TYR A 19 24.03 -10.88 27.26
N LEU A 20 23.25 -9.79 27.41
CA LEU A 20 23.59 -8.68 28.30
C LEU A 20 23.58 -9.10 29.79
N ILE A 21 22.60 -9.91 30.21
CA ILE A 21 22.56 -10.50 31.56
C ILE A 21 23.80 -11.41 31.78
N ALA A 22 24.12 -12.28 30.84
CA ALA A 22 25.31 -13.14 30.91
C ALA A 22 26.59 -12.33 31.07
N LEU A 23 26.77 -11.25 30.30
CA LEU A 23 27.90 -10.33 30.42
C LEU A 23 27.93 -9.67 31.81
N GLY A 24 26.79 -9.20 32.32
CA GLY A 24 26.70 -8.63 33.67
C GLY A 24 27.11 -9.63 34.78
N ILE A 25 26.65 -10.87 34.69
CA ILE A 25 27.04 -11.94 35.62
C ILE A 25 28.55 -12.22 35.57
N ILE A 26 29.11 -12.35 34.34
CA ILE A 26 30.55 -12.59 34.15
C ILE A 26 31.35 -11.43 34.77
N PHE A 27 30.95 -10.17 34.52
CA PHE A 27 31.59 -9.00 35.12
C PHE A 27 31.55 -9.03 36.65
N ALA A 28 30.38 -9.31 37.24
CA ALA A 28 30.23 -9.40 38.70
C ALA A 28 31.18 -10.46 39.28
N VAL A 29 31.22 -11.66 38.70
CA VAL A 29 32.10 -12.73 39.15
C VAL A 29 33.56 -12.32 39.05
N ILE A 30 34.03 -11.74 37.94
CA ILE A 30 35.41 -11.32 37.78
C ILE A 30 35.76 -10.19 38.77
N ILE A 31 34.87 -9.20 38.96
CA ILE A 31 35.12 -8.11 39.91
C ILE A 31 35.18 -8.61 41.35
N ILE A 32 34.29 -9.51 41.75
CA ILE A 32 34.33 -10.16 43.07
C ILE A 32 35.65 -10.91 43.25
N ALA A 33 36.09 -11.68 42.26
CA ALA A 33 37.38 -12.34 42.29
C ALA A 33 38.57 -11.37 42.42
N MET A 34 38.54 -10.23 41.69
CA MET A 34 39.57 -9.19 41.78
C MET A 34 39.59 -8.46 43.13
N ILE A 35 38.48 -8.39 43.84
CA ILE A 35 38.38 -7.89 45.20
C ILE A 35 38.84 -8.92 46.20
N ALA A 36 38.45 -10.18 46.09
CA ALA A 36 38.78 -11.29 46.97
C ALA A 36 40.29 -11.51 47.09
N VAL A 37 41.05 -11.26 46.04
CA VAL A 37 42.54 -11.37 46.04
C VAL A 37 43.24 -10.25 46.82
N SER A 38 42.49 -9.35 47.50
CA SER A 38 43.05 -8.23 48.25
C SER A 38 44.08 -8.63 49.30
N LYS A 39 43.96 -9.84 49.88
CA LYS A 39 44.85 -10.39 50.92
C LYS A 39 46.07 -11.10 50.36
N LEU A 40 46.19 -11.32 49.04
CA LEU A 40 47.36 -11.96 48.43
C LEU A 40 48.56 -11.02 48.36
N ASN A 41 49.75 -11.62 48.21
CA ASN A 41 51.00 -10.85 48.03
C ASN A 41 50.90 -9.90 46.82
N LYS A 42 51.61 -8.75 46.91
CA LYS A 42 51.50 -7.64 45.96
C LYS A 42 51.74 -8.03 44.47
N PRO A 43 52.74 -8.85 44.11
CA PRO A 43 52.96 -9.33 42.75
C PRO A 43 51.76 -10.14 42.20
N LEU A 44 51.29 -11.15 42.95
CA LEU A 44 50.19 -12.04 42.57
C LEU A 44 48.87 -11.29 42.46
N LYS A 45 48.54 -10.42 43.41
CA LYS A 45 47.37 -9.57 43.39
C LYS A 45 47.32 -8.67 42.15
N LYS A 46 48.46 -8.07 41.75
CA LYS A 46 48.49 -7.20 40.55
C LYS A 46 48.36 -8.03 39.26
N MET A 47 48.89 -9.25 39.25
CA MET A 47 48.75 -10.17 38.14
C MET A 47 47.27 -10.57 37.94
N ILE A 48 46.61 -11.07 38.99
CA ILE A 48 45.21 -11.53 38.92
C ILE A 48 44.28 -10.39 38.53
N ARG A 49 44.51 -9.20 39.09
CA ARG A 49 43.70 -8.03 38.68
C ARG A 49 43.92 -7.62 37.21
N ALA A 50 45.12 -7.73 36.68
CA ALA A 50 45.39 -7.49 35.27
C ALA A 50 44.71 -8.52 34.36
N GLN A 51 44.80 -9.83 34.80
CA GLN A 51 44.06 -10.91 34.09
C GLN A 51 42.56 -10.75 34.17
N GLY A 52 42.00 -10.24 35.30
CA GLY A 52 40.58 -9.91 35.42
C GLY A 52 40.14 -8.87 34.40
N TRP A 53 40.95 -7.85 34.19
CA TRP A 53 40.65 -6.85 33.15
C TRP A 53 40.76 -7.45 31.72
N ILE A 54 41.72 -8.31 31.45
CA ILE A 54 41.86 -9.03 30.18
C ILE A 54 40.64 -9.94 29.97
N ALA A 55 40.19 -10.64 31.01
CA ALA A 55 39.00 -11.49 30.95
C ALA A 55 37.70 -10.69 30.68
N ILE A 56 37.57 -9.51 31.29
CA ILE A 56 36.45 -8.61 31.00
C ILE A 56 36.46 -8.20 29.52
N LEU A 57 37.60 -7.75 28.99
CA LEU A 57 37.71 -7.39 27.56
C LEU A 57 37.41 -8.58 26.64
N LEU A 58 37.91 -9.75 26.95
CA LEU A 58 37.59 -10.97 26.18
C LEU A 58 36.12 -11.31 26.22
N SER A 59 35.47 -11.15 27.40
CA SER A 59 34.03 -11.40 27.54
C SER A 59 33.21 -10.44 26.72
N ILE A 60 33.60 -9.17 26.63
CA ILE A 60 32.97 -8.17 25.77
C ILE A 60 33.05 -8.62 24.31
N VAL A 61 34.23 -8.96 23.83
CA VAL A 61 34.44 -9.42 22.44
C VAL A 61 33.56 -10.63 22.13
N VAL A 62 33.58 -11.64 23.00
CA VAL A 62 32.79 -12.87 22.80
C VAL A 62 31.28 -12.55 22.76
N ILE A 63 30.77 -11.77 23.73
CA ILE A 63 29.36 -11.47 23.82
C ILE A 63 28.91 -10.58 22.62
N VAL A 64 29.70 -9.60 22.22
CA VAL A 64 29.40 -8.78 21.05
C VAL A 64 29.32 -9.64 19.78
N ASN A 65 30.26 -10.57 19.60
CA ASN A 65 30.23 -11.51 18.50
C ASN A 65 28.95 -12.37 18.51
N LEU A 66 28.58 -12.91 19.69
CA LEU A 66 27.37 -13.70 19.84
C LEU A 66 26.09 -12.89 19.53
N ILE A 67 26.06 -11.63 19.92
CA ILE A 67 24.96 -10.74 19.60
C ILE A 67 24.91 -10.45 18.07
N CYS A 68 26.04 -10.09 17.46
CA CYS A 68 26.11 -9.75 16.04
C CYS A 68 25.82 -10.96 15.12
N THR A 69 26.26 -12.18 15.51
CA THR A 69 26.03 -13.40 14.72
C THR A 69 24.76 -14.17 15.10
N GLY A 70 24.05 -13.72 16.13
CA GLY A 70 22.77 -14.24 16.61
C GLY A 70 21.65 -13.23 16.36
N PRO A 71 21.05 -12.68 17.42
CA PRO A 71 19.80 -11.89 17.29
C PRO A 71 19.91 -10.64 16.41
N MET A 72 21.12 -10.10 16.23
CA MET A 72 21.32 -8.91 15.38
C MET A 72 21.78 -9.24 13.95
N TYR A 73 21.90 -10.51 13.59
CA TYR A 73 22.44 -10.93 12.29
C TYR A 73 21.67 -10.32 11.11
N SER A 74 20.34 -10.48 11.10
CA SER A 74 19.47 -10.00 10.04
C SER A 74 19.51 -8.48 9.91
N MET A 75 19.37 -7.76 11.02
CA MET A 75 19.41 -6.29 11.02
C MET A 75 20.77 -5.75 10.55
N ILE A 76 21.88 -6.35 11.00
CA ILE A 76 23.21 -5.93 10.55
C ILE A 76 23.39 -6.19 9.06
N SER A 77 22.94 -7.36 8.57
CA SER A 77 23.04 -7.72 7.16
C SER A 77 22.20 -6.76 6.28
N LEU A 78 20.99 -6.41 6.71
CA LEU A 78 20.15 -5.44 6.02
C LEU A 78 20.79 -4.04 6.02
N ALA A 79 21.30 -3.59 7.19
CA ALA A 79 21.92 -2.25 7.30
C ALA A 79 23.25 -2.12 6.54
N MET A 80 23.94 -3.23 6.31
CA MET A 80 25.19 -3.30 5.55
C MET A 80 24.97 -3.59 4.07
N GLY A 81 23.70 -3.57 3.61
CA GLY A 81 23.34 -3.73 2.22
C GLY A 81 23.96 -2.66 1.34
N GLU A 82 24.37 -3.04 0.16
CA GLU A 82 24.86 -2.15 -0.88
C GLU A 82 23.81 -2.06 -1.98
N GLY A 83 23.87 -1.03 -2.78
CA GLY A 83 23.02 -0.89 -3.95
C GLY A 83 22.64 0.57 -4.15
N SER A 84 22.80 1.01 -5.38
CA SER A 84 22.33 2.31 -5.86
C SER A 84 22.02 2.16 -7.32
N ILE A 85 21.05 2.89 -7.82
CA ILE A 85 20.73 2.91 -9.23
C ILE A 85 21.79 3.69 -10.02
N SER A 86 22.01 3.28 -11.28
CA SER A 86 22.90 3.98 -12.19
C SER A 86 22.31 5.31 -12.65
N GLU A 87 23.16 6.23 -13.17
CA GLU A 87 22.67 7.49 -13.76
C GLU A 87 21.75 7.24 -14.96
N GLU A 88 22.00 6.20 -15.75
CA GLU A 88 21.17 5.82 -16.89
C GLU A 88 19.77 5.37 -16.42
N THR A 89 19.71 4.48 -15.44
CA THR A 89 18.44 4.01 -14.85
C THR A 89 17.68 5.14 -14.19
N SER A 90 18.38 6.01 -13.47
CA SER A 90 17.78 7.19 -12.84
C SER A 90 17.17 8.14 -13.87
N ALA A 91 17.86 8.38 -15.00
CA ALA A 91 17.36 9.24 -16.06
C ALA A 91 16.13 8.61 -16.76
N ALA A 92 16.18 7.32 -17.07
CA ALA A 92 15.05 6.61 -17.68
C ALA A 92 13.82 6.57 -16.76
N ALA A 93 14.01 6.33 -15.45
CA ALA A 93 12.92 6.35 -14.48
C ALA A 93 12.33 7.77 -14.30
N THR A 94 13.16 8.81 -14.39
CA THR A 94 12.70 10.21 -14.35
C THR A 94 11.86 10.56 -15.58
N GLU A 95 12.28 10.13 -16.77
CA GLU A 95 11.52 10.28 -18.02
C GLU A 95 10.16 9.56 -17.92
N LEU A 96 10.17 8.30 -17.49
CA LEU A 96 8.92 7.53 -17.31
C LEU A 96 8.00 8.16 -16.23
N CYS A 97 8.53 8.74 -15.16
CA CYS A 97 7.76 9.50 -14.18
C CYS A 97 7.01 10.67 -14.85
N GLU A 98 7.66 11.38 -15.78
CA GLU A 98 7.03 12.46 -16.55
C GLU A 98 5.99 11.89 -17.54
N ASP A 99 6.28 10.80 -18.26
CA ASP A 99 5.36 10.16 -19.20
C ASP A 99 4.05 9.72 -18.50
N ILE A 100 4.17 9.12 -17.32
CA ILE A 100 3.00 8.74 -16.51
C ILE A 100 2.19 9.99 -16.11
N ALA A 101 2.85 11.06 -15.70
CA ALA A 101 2.17 12.30 -15.32
C ALA A 101 1.55 13.02 -16.55
N GLU A 102 2.18 12.93 -17.73
CA GLU A 102 1.62 13.46 -19.00
C GLU A 102 0.29 12.80 -19.37
N GLU A 103 0.15 11.49 -19.09
CA GLU A 103 -1.08 10.75 -19.37
C GLU A 103 -2.04 10.64 -18.18
N GLY A 104 -1.56 10.90 -16.94
CA GLY A 104 -2.36 10.75 -15.71
C GLY A 104 -2.92 12.05 -15.15
N ILE A 105 -2.43 13.21 -15.58
CA ILE A 105 -3.04 14.50 -15.25
C ILE A 105 -4.31 14.67 -16.09
N VAL A 106 -5.44 14.93 -15.42
CA VAL A 106 -6.76 14.95 -16.06
C VAL A 106 -7.25 16.39 -16.27
N LEU A 107 -7.60 16.75 -17.48
CA LEU A 107 -8.28 18.00 -17.80
C LEU A 107 -9.79 17.80 -17.60
N LEU A 108 -10.33 18.35 -16.50
CA LEU A 108 -11.76 18.20 -16.15
C LEU A 108 -12.66 19.24 -16.83
N GLN A 109 -12.13 20.45 -17.06
CA GLN A 109 -12.90 21.53 -17.70
C GLN A 109 -11.98 22.41 -18.53
N ASN A 110 -12.45 22.89 -19.69
CA ASN A 110 -11.73 23.86 -20.53
C ASN A 110 -12.70 24.71 -21.36
N HIS A 111 -13.29 25.72 -20.75
CA HIS A 111 -14.20 26.67 -21.43
C HIS A 111 -13.41 27.68 -22.25
N ASP A 112 -13.99 28.09 -23.36
CA ASP A 112 -13.45 29.12 -24.27
C ASP A 112 -12.06 28.79 -24.85
N ASN A 113 -11.62 27.52 -24.80
CA ASN A 113 -10.25 27.09 -25.12
C ASN A 113 -9.19 27.91 -24.38
N THR A 114 -9.40 28.15 -23.08
CA THR A 114 -8.46 28.87 -22.20
C THR A 114 -7.12 28.18 -22.15
N LEU A 115 -7.11 26.84 -22.11
CA LEU A 115 -5.93 26.01 -22.29
C LEU A 115 -5.86 25.46 -23.73
N PRO A 116 -4.68 25.31 -24.32
CA PRO A 116 -3.36 25.64 -23.76
C PRO A 116 -3.05 27.15 -23.77
N LEU A 117 -2.24 27.59 -22.79
CA LEU A 117 -1.72 28.95 -22.73
C LEU A 117 -0.54 29.14 -23.68
N ALA A 118 -0.38 30.36 -24.17
CA ALA A 118 0.79 30.70 -24.99
C ALA A 118 2.09 30.63 -24.18
N GLN A 119 3.16 30.17 -24.79
CA GLN A 119 4.49 30.17 -24.18
C GLN A 119 4.89 31.61 -23.79
N GLY A 120 5.48 31.77 -22.60
CA GLY A 120 5.85 33.06 -22.04
C GLY A 120 4.68 33.79 -21.36
N THR A 121 3.51 33.20 -21.23
CA THR A 121 2.41 33.76 -20.44
C THR A 121 2.87 34.05 -19.01
N LYS A 122 2.52 35.23 -18.52
CA LYS A 122 2.70 35.60 -17.12
C LYS A 122 1.58 35.00 -16.29
N LEU A 123 1.91 34.35 -15.18
CA LEU A 123 0.96 33.69 -14.30
C LEU A 123 1.00 34.27 -12.88
N ASN A 124 -0.14 34.62 -12.34
CA ASN A 124 -0.36 34.78 -10.92
C ASN A 124 -0.82 33.44 -10.36
N VAL A 125 0.03 32.77 -9.57
CA VAL A 125 -0.28 31.48 -8.99
C VAL A 125 -0.69 31.69 -7.52
N PHE A 126 -1.99 31.63 -7.28
CA PHE A 126 -2.61 31.79 -5.97
C PHE A 126 -2.75 30.45 -5.25
N GLY A 127 -2.91 30.52 -3.93
CA GLY A 127 -2.98 29.39 -3.03
C GLY A 127 -1.61 29.00 -2.48
N TRP A 128 -1.50 28.93 -1.16
CA TRP A 128 -0.25 28.55 -0.49
C TRP A 128 0.32 27.22 -0.97
N SER A 129 -0.55 26.28 -1.34
CA SER A 129 -0.17 24.98 -1.88
C SER A 129 0.67 25.03 -3.15
N SER A 130 0.71 26.18 -3.85
CA SER A 130 1.57 26.38 -5.01
C SER A 130 3.06 26.32 -4.68
N THR A 131 3.45 26.75 -3.48
CA THR A 131 4.84 26.70 -3.00
C THR A 131 5.17 25.44 -2.22
N ASN A 132 4.15 24.71 -1.76
CA ASN A 132 4.29 23.46 -1.02
C ASN A 132 3.30 22.41 -1.56
N PRO A 133 3.45 21.97 -2.83
CA PRO A 133 2.54 21.03 -3.44
C PRO A 133 2.71 19.62 -2.87
N ILE A 134 1.79 18.72 -3.23
CA ILE A 134 1.80 17.30 -2.88
C ILE A 134 2.41 16.52 -4.04
N TYR A 135 3.49 15.80 -3.76
CA TYR A 135 4.17 14.93 -4.72
C TYR A 135 3.68 13.48 -4.64
N GLY A 136 3.16 13.08 -3.49
CA GLY A 136 2.65 11.75 -3.14
C GLY A 136 2.11 11.77 -1.72
N GLY A 137 1.73 10.61 -1.18
CA GLY A 137 1.30 10.50 0.21
C GLY A 137 2.47 10.26 1.17
N THR A 138 2.15 9.99 2.42
CA THR A 138 3.10 9.70 3.50
C THR A 138 3.01 8.25 3.98
N GLY A 139 4.03 7.77 4.69
CA GLY A 139 4.10 6.40 5.18
C GLY A 139 4.93 5.49 4.29
N SER A 140 4.63 4.19 4.27
CA SER A 140 5.35 3.18 3.47
C SER A 140 5.23 3.41 1.96
N GLY A 141 4.12 4.04 1.51
CA GLY A 141 3.89 4.47 0.13
C GLY A 141 4.51 5.81 -0.24
N GLY A 142 5.24 6.46 0.68
CA GLY A 142 5.87 7.76 0.45
C GLY A 142 7.03 7.71 -0.52
N LEU A 143 7.36 8.87 -1.12
CA LEU A 143 8.52 9.01 -1.99
C LEU A 143 9.83 8.93 -1.21
N SER A 144 10.87 8.49 -1.87
CA SER A 144 12.22 8.50 -1.33
C SER A 144 12.82 9.91 -1.30
N ASP A 145 13.42 10.30 -0.17
CA ASP A 145 14.18 11.54 -0.05
C ASP A 145 15.57 11.48 -0.73
N ALA A 146 15.93 10.34 -1.33
CA ALA A 146 17.24 10.15 -1.95
C ALA A 146 17.44 10.99 -3.24
N TYR A 147 16.34 11.40 -3.85
CA TYR A 147 16.34 12.20 -5.08
C TYR A 147 15.49 13.46 -4.91
N PRO A 148 15.91 14.60 -5.50
CA PRO A 148 15.17 15.85 -5.41
C PRO A 148 13.86 15.77 -6.21
N THR A 149 12.82 16.41 -5.70
CA THR A 149 11.56 16.63 -6.45
C THR A 149 11.67 17.88 -7.31
N VAL A 150 10.92 17.93 -8.40
CA VAL A 150 10.71 19.17 -9.19
C VAL A 150 9.51 19.91 -8.58
N PRO A 151 9.70 21.11 -8.00
CA PRO A 151 8.59 21.89 -7.46
C PRO A 151 7.58 22.31 -8.55
N LEU A 152 6.32 22.49 -8.21
CA LEU A 152 5.27 22.94 -9.14
C LEU A 152 5.66 24.20 -9.89
N LEU A 153 6.14 25.23 -9.17
CA LEU A 153 6.56 26.51 -9.78
C LEU A 153 7.80 26.38 -10.68
N GLU A 154 8.68 25.41 -10.40
CA GLU A 154 9.82 25.11 -11.28
C GLU A 154 9.36 24.38 -12.54
N GLY A 155 8.39 23.45 -12.43
CA GLY A 155 7.76 22.81 -13.59
C GLY A 155 7.11 23.83 -14.53
N LEU A 156 6.38 24.81 -13.97
CA LEU A 156 5.80 25.91 -14.77
C LEU A 156 6.89 26.72 -15.48
N LYS A 157 7.97 27.04 -14.77
CA LYS A 157 9.09 27.80 -15.33
C LYS A 157 9.84 27.01 -16.42
N ASN A 158 10.01 25.69 -16.24
CA ASN A 158 10.62 24.81 -17.24
C ASN A 158 9.79 24.78 -18.54
N ALA A 159 8.47 24.89 -18.43
CA ALA A 159 7.55 25.02 -19.55
C ALA A 159 7.48 26.44 -20.16
N GLY A 160 8.26 27.36 -19.65
CA GLY A 160 8.44 28.73 -20.20
C GLY A 160 7.45 29.75 -19.68
N PHE A 161 6.72 29.49 -18.60
CA PHE A 161 5.86 30.47 -17.93
C PHE A 161 6.67 31.45 -17.06
N ASP A 162 6.20 32.70 -16.98
CA ASP A 162 6.75 33.73 -16.09
C ASP A 162 5.82 33.86 -14.85
N VAL A 163 6.26 33.33 -13.72
CA VAL A 163 5.48 33.27 -12.47
C VAL A 163 5.74 34.48 -11.60
N ASN A 164 4.68 35.07 -11.06
CA ASN A 164 4.76 36.23 -10.17
C ASN A 164 5.53 35.92 -8.89
N GLN A 165 6.73 36.49 -8.76
CA GLN A 165 7.63 36.23 -7.64
C GLN A 165 7.20 36.92 -6.32
N ASP A 166 6.34 37.93 -6.38
CA ASP A 166 5.80 38.56 -5.16
C ASP A 166 4.84 37.64 -4.45
N LEU A 167 4.01 36.89 -5.20
CA LEU A 167 3.14 35.82 -4.66
C LEU A 167 3.97 34.69 -4.06
N VAL A 168 4.98 34.20 -4.79
CA VAL A 168 5.86 33.14 -4.30
C VAL A 168 6.48 33.52 -2.98
N LYS A 169 7.10 34.68 -2.91
CA LYS A 169 7.74 35.18 -1.70
C LYS A 169 6.75 35.34 -0.55
N PHE A 170 5.55 35.84 -0.80
CA PHE A 170 4.50 36.00 0.20
C PHE A 170 4.14 34.66 0.85
N TYR A 171 3.93 33.60 0.06
CA TYR A 171 3.60 32.28 0.58
C TYR A 171 4.77 31.61 1.31
N GLU A 172 6.00 31.73 0.80
CA GLU A 172 7.22 31.22 1.47
C GLU A 172 7.45 31.90 2.83
N GLU A 173 7.20 33.21 2.93
CA GLU A 173 7.31 33.97 4.19
C GLU A 173 6.18 33.63 5.17
N TYR A 174 4.98 33.29 4.66
CA TYR A 174 3.84 32.87 5.48
C TYR A 174 4.12 31.53 6.16
N ARG A 175 4.44 30.50 5.41
CA ARG A 175 4.77 29.16 5.92
C ARG A 175 5.63 28.38 4.92
N SER A 176 6.75 27.81 5.40
CA SER A 176 7.71 27.10 4.55
C SER A 176 7.51 25.59 4.47
N THR A 177 6.69 25.00 5.34
CA THR A 177 6.53 23.55 5.43
C THR A 177 5.06 23.14 5.50
N ARG A 178 4.72 22.07 4.76
CA ARG A 178 3.39 21.45 4.83
C ARG A 178 3.18 20.80 6.20
N PRO A 179 1.96 20.88 6.77
CA PRO A 179 1.57 20.10 7.94
C PRO A 179 1.79 18.58 7.70
N THR A 180 2.22 17.89 8.76
CA THR A 180 2.45 16.44 8.68
C THR A 180 1.13 15.69 8.88
N VAL A 181 0.80 14.86 7.93
CA VAL A 181 -0.37 13.95 7.96
C VAL A 181 0.13 12.52 7.76
N GLY A 182 -0.33 11.59 8.57
CA GLY A 182 0.05 10.19 8.52
C GLY A 182 0.33 9.60 9.90
N MET A 183 0.92 8.42 9.95
CA MET A 183 1.14 7.66 11.21
C MET A 183 2.03 8.37 12.25
N TRP A 184 2.78 9.38 11.87
CA TRP A 184 3.68 10.14 12.76
C TRP A 184 3.15 11.50 13.21
N GLY A 185 1.99 11.92 12.69
CA GLY A 185 1.36 13.18 13.05
C GLY A 185 0.10 13.41 12.23
N GLN A 186 -0.88 14.05 12.85
CA GLN A 186 -2.16 14.37 12.22
C GLN A 186 -2.46 15.86 12.39
N ASP A 187 -1.70 16.70 11.66
CA ASP A 187 -1.94 18.14 11.58
C ASP A 187 -2.78 18.44 10.34
N TRP A 188 -4.10 18.59 10.51
CA TRP A 188 -5.07 18.81 9.44
C TRP A 188 -5.23 20.29 9.07
N THR A 189 -4.30 21.13 9.48
CA THR A 189 -4.28 22.54 9.06
C THR A 189 -4.16 22.63 7.55
N ILE A 190 -5.06 23.37 6.92
CA ILE A 190 -4.94 23.80 5.52
C ILE A 190 -4.27 25.17 5.53
N PRO A 191 -2.97 25.26 5.20
CA PRO A 191 -2.27 26.53 5.25
C PRO A 191 -2.71 27.42 4.11
N GLU A 192 -3.45 28.46 4.47
CA GLU A 192 -3.82 29.54 3.54
C GLU A 192 -3.81 30.85 4.34
N PRO A 193 -3.19 31.94 3.84
CA PRO A 193 -3.23 33.23 4.51
C PRO A 193 -4.65 33.77 4.66
N SER A 194 -4.90 34.50 5.74
CA SER A 194 -6.17 35.21 5.91
C SER A 194 -6.26 36.42 4.97
N MET A 195 -7.46 36.89 4.68
CA MET A 195 -7.66 38.09 3.85
C MET A 195 -6.96 39.32 4.43
N GLU A 196 -6.86 39.43 5.77
CA GLU A 196 -6.11 40.50 6.44
C GLU A 196 -4.59 40.45 6.09
N GLU A 197 -4.01 39.26 6.00
CA GLU A 197 -2.59 39.09 5.61
C GLU A 197 -2.37 39.45 4.15
N TYR A 198 -3.28 39.05 3.25
CA TYR A 198 -3.24 39.44 1.83
C TYR A 198 -3.33 40.97 1.65
N ASP A 199 -4.30 41.60 2.30
CA ASP A 199 -4.52 43.04 2.22
C ASP A 199 -3.31 43.83 2.78
N ASN A 200 -2.79 43.42 3.92
CA ASN A 200 -1.62 44.05 4.56
C ASN A 200 -0.35 43.96 3.68
N ALA A 201 -0.23 42.92 2.90
CA ALA A 201 0.86 42.70 1.95
C ALA A 201 0.62 43.37 0.58
N GLY A 202 -0.59 43.82 0.27
CA GLY A 202 -0.98 44.45 -1.02
C GLY A 202 -0.85 43.47 -2.20
N ILE A 203 -1.08 42.19 -1.96
CA ILE A 203 -0.80 41.11 -2.93
C ILE A 203 -1.75 41.18 -4.11
N PHE A 204 -3.04 41.38 -3.92
CA PHE A 204 -4.02 41.37 -5.00
C PHE A 204 -3.80 42.53 -5.98
N GLU A 205 -3.47 43.72 -5.48
CA GLU A 205 -3.18 44.89 -6.32
C GLU A 205 -1.90 44.67 -7.15
N SER A 206 -0.81 44.13 -6.54
CA SER A 206 0.41 43.84 -7.26
C SER A 206 0.26 42.71 -8.29
N ALA A 207 -0.52 41.68 -7.96
CA ALA A 207 -0.81 40.57 -8.85
C ALA A 207 -1.60 41.03 -10.10
N LYS A 208 -2.60 41.88 -9.91
CA LYS A 208 -3.40 42.47 -11.02
C LYS A 208 -2.57 43.34 -11.96
N GLU A 209 -1.56 44.05 -11.44
CA GLU A 209 -0.61 44.79 -12.27
C GLU A 209 0.35 43.88 -13.05
N TYR A 210 0.61 42.66 -12.54
CA TYR A 210 1.55 41.72 -13.15
C TYR A 210 0.97 40.95 -14.34
N SER A 211 -0.25 40.39 -14.21
CA SER A 211 -0.92 39.57 -15.23
C SER A 211 -2.43 39.58 -15.07
N ASP A 212 -3.14 39.34 -16.16
CA ASP A 212 -4.59 39.11 -16.25
C ASP A 212 -4.98 37.61 -16.21
N THR A 213 -4.01 36.74 -16.02
CA THR A 213 -4.22 35.30 -15.92
C THR A 213 -3.89 34.80 -14.51
N ALA A 214 -4.85 34.16 -13.88
CA ALA A 214 -4.73 33.56 -12.57
C ALA A 214 -4.77 32.03 -12.65
N MET A 215 -3.91 31.38 -11.85
CA MET A 215 -3.99 29.97 -11.51
C MET A 215 -4.24 29.87 -10.01
N VAL A 216 -5.15 29.02 -9.59
CA VAL A 216 -5.41 28.73 -8.18
C VAL A 216 -5.07 27.27 -7.92
N VAL A 217 -4.24 27.00 -6.92
CA VAL A 217 -3.78 25.66 -6.53
C VAL A 217 -4.37 25.27 -5.19
N ILE A 218 -5.24 24.27 -5.19
CA ILE A 218 -5.84 23.67 -4.00
C ILE A 218 -5.22 22.29 -3.80
N ALA A 219 -4.85 21.93 -2.57
CA ALA A 219 -4.26 20.63 -2.29
C ALA A 219 -4.78 19.99 -1.00
N ARG A 220 -4.93 18.65 -1.03
CA ARG A 220 -5.30 17.84 0.13
C ARG A 220 -4.35 16.66 0.29
N SER A 221 -3.81 16.50 1.51
CA SER A 221 -2.88 15.41 1.81
C SER A 221 -3.62 14.19 2.34
N GLY A 222 -3.21 13.00 1.89
CA GLY A 222 -3.51 11.72 2.52
C GLY A 222 -2.23 11.04 2.99
N GLY A 223 -2.34 10.05 3.86
CA GLY A 223 -1.18 9.32 4.36
C GLY A 223 -1.56 8.07 5.13
N GLU A 224 -0.61 7.15 5.23
CA GLU A 224 -0.76 5.93 6.01
C GLU A 224 -0.99 6.23 7.50
N GLY A 225 -1.96 5.53 8.11
CA GLY A 225 -2.32 5.67 9.52
C GLY A 225 -3.20 6.86 9.85
N ALA A 226 -3.76 7.55 8.85
CA ALA A 226 -4.60 8.73 9.06
C ALA A 226 -5.63 8.90 7.93
N ASP A 227 -6.90 8.67 8.23
CA ASP A 227 -8.00 9.03 7.34
C ASP A 227 -8.30 10.52 7.39
N LEU A 228 -8.84 11.05 6.29
CA LEU A 228 -9.17 12.46 6.17
C LEU A 228 -10.40 12.81 7.03
N PRO A 229 -10.42 13.99 7.67
CA PRO A 229 -11.54 14.42 8.49
C PRO A 229 -12.88 14.51 7.75
N THR A 230 -13.88 13.78 8.22
CA THR A 230 -15.28 13.86 7.76
C THR A 230 -16.05 15.03 8.37
N SER A 231 -15.44 15.77 9.31
CA SER A 231 -15.95 16.99 9.91
C SER A 231 -14.82 17.90 10.33
N LEU A 232 -14.98 19.20 10.18
CA LEU A 232 -14.09 20.24 10.73
C LEU A 232 -14.64 20.87 12.02
N ASP A 233 -15.62 20.23 12.67
CA ASP A 233 -16.12 20.65 13.97
C ASP A 233 -15.05 20.43 15.07
N PRO A 234 -14.58 21.48 15.73
CA PRO A 234 -13.57 21.36 16.79
C PRO A 234 -14.08 20.63 18.04
N ASN A 235 -15.38 20.38 18.14
CA ASN A 235 -15.99 19.66 19.27
C ASN A 235 -16.16 18.17 18.97
N VAL A 236 -15.90 17.72 17.75
CA VAL A 236 -15.92 16.30 17.37
C VAL A 236 -14.53 15.72 17.63
N GLU A 237 -14.19 15.54 18.92
CA GLU A 237 -12.91 14.92 19.31
C GLU A 237 -12.87 13.42 18.93
N ASP A 238 -14.02 12.79 18.68
CA ASP A 238 -14.17 11.34 18.62
C ASP A 238 -14.00 10.72 17.21
N ASN A 239 -13.96 11.52 16.15
CA ASN A 239 -13.85 11.00 14.79
C ASN A 239 -12.40 10.63 14.37
N PHE A 240 -11.45 10.96 15.19
CA PHE A 240 -10.06 10.76 14.90
C PHE A 240 -9.37 10.08 16.06
N GLN A 241 -8.74 8.96 15.78
CA GLN A 241 -8.05 8.24 16.83
C GLN A 241 -6.79 8.97 17.30
N ASP A 242 -6.79 9.19 18.60
CA ASP A 242 -5.55 9.37 19.34
C ASP A 242 -4.81 8.02 19.34
N GLY A 243 -3.73 7.92 18.67
CA GLY A 243 -2.95 6.72 18.63
C GLY A 243 -3.17 5.85 17.40
N GLY A 244 -2.93 6.37 16.25
CA GLY A 244 -2.61 5.54 15.08
C GLY A 244 -1.57 4.49 15.45
N THR A 245 -1.37 3.51 14.62
CA THR A 245 -0.55 2.31 14.77
C THR A 245 0.74 2.47 15.58
N PHE A 246 1.27 3.67 15.73
CA PHE A 246 2.54 3.96 16.40
C PHE A 246 2.47 5.09 17.46
N GLY A 247 1.29 5.38 18.00
CA GLY A 247 1.16 6.33 19.11
C GLY A 247 1.42 7.77 18.69
N SER A 248 0.87 8.20 17.56
CA SER A 248 0.91 9.60 17.16
C SER A 248 0.23 10.44 18.23
N SER A 249 0.91 11.46 18.70
CA SER A 249 0.39 12.38 19.71
C SER A 249 -0.78 13.18 19.15
N GLY A 250 -1.97 12.94 19.64
CA GLY A 250 -3.19 13.73 19.58
C GLY A 250 -3.53 14.39 18.26
N LEU A 251 -4.78 14.24 17.91
CA LEU A 251 -5.43 14.95 16.81
C LEU A 251 -5.21 16.43 16.91
N ARG A 252 -4.76 16.98 15.82
CA ARG A 252 -4.61 18.39 15.67
C ARG A 252 -5.55 18.86 14.56
N TYR A 253 -6.67 19.45 14.92
CA TYR A 253 -7.46 20.24 14.02
C TYR A 253 -6.63 21.44 13.50
N SER A 254 -7.17 22.17 12.53
CA SER A 254 -6.52 23.34 11.97
C SER A 254 -6.00 24.31 13.04
N GLU A 255 -4.78 24.81 12.88
CA GLU A 255 -4.27 25.97 13.63
C GLU A 255 -5.05 27.24 13.28
N ASN A 256 -5.67 27.26 12.10
CA ASN A 256 -6.51 28.35 11.60
C ASN A 256 -7.92 28.22 12.18
N LYS A 257 -8.20 28.93 13.27
CA LYS A 257 -9.50 28.80 13.96
C LYS A 257 -10.70 29.25 13.14
N ASP A 258 -10.51 30.09 12.16
CA ASP A 258 -11.48 30.53 11.20
C ASP A 258 -11.84 29.48 10.11
N ASP A 259 -11.02 28.43 9.98
CA ASP A 259 -11.32 27.24 9.15
C ASP A 259 -12.04 26.12 9.92
N LEU A 260 -12.22 26.26 11.25
CA LEU A 260 -12.96 25.29 12.03
C LEU A 260 -14.45 25.54 11.87
N ASP A 261 -15.08 24.79 10.98
CA ASP A 261 -16.47 24.94 10.57
C ASP A 261 -17.20 23.61 10.63
N ALA A 262 -18.18 23.51 11.54
CA ALA A 262 -18.94 22.27 11.76
C ALA A 262 -19.83 21.87 10.55
N SER A 263 -20.05 22.77 9.60
CA SER A 263 -20.80 22.48 8.37
C SER A 263 -19.94 21.95 7.23
N LYS A 264 -18.62 21.83 7.44
CA LYS A 264 -17.65 21.43 6.42
C LYS A 264 -16.84 20.20 6.82
N HIS A 265 -16.29 19.54 5.82
CA HIS A 265 -15.29 18.49 5.96
C HIS A 265 -13.99 18.84 5.20
N TYR A 266 -12.96 18.02 5.36
CA TYR A 266 -11.62 18.32 4.83
C TYR A 266 -11.54 18.35 3.29
N LEU A 267 -12.45 17.68 2.59
CA LEU A 267 -12.48 17.61 1.11
C LEU A 267 -13.31 18.71 0.45
N GLU A 268 -13.75 19.71 1.20
CA GLU A 268 -14.31 20.97 0.70
C GLU A 268 -13.25 22.08 0.72
N LEU A 269 -13.56 23.24 0.12
CA LEU A 269 -12.74 24.45 0.31
C LEU A 269 -12.79 24.90 1.77
N SER A 270 -11.63 25.17 2.37
CA SER A 270 -11.59 25.84 3.67
C SER A 270 -12.17 27.26 3.57
N ASN A 271 -12.54 27.84 4.72
CA ASN A 271 -13.08 29.20 4.71
C ASN A 271 -12.07 30.23 4.17
N ARG A 272 -10.76 30.00 4.39
CA ARG A 272 -9.71 30.84 3.85
C ARG A 272 -9.48 30.63 2.36
N GLU A 273 -9.49 29.39 1.89
CA GLU A 273 -9.41 29.10 0.45
C GLU A 273 -10.60 29.68 -0.28
N GLN A 274 -11.82 29.55 0.27
CA GLN A 274 -13.02 30.15 -0.28
C GLN A 274 -12.90 31.67 -0.40
N ALA A 275 -12.47 32.36 0.68
CA ALA A 275 -12.32 33.81 0.67
C ALA A 275 -11.22 34.28 -0.32
N MET A 276 -10.13 33.52 -0.46
CA MET A 276 -9.10 33.80 -1.45
C MET A 276 -9.66 33.65 -2.88
N LEU A 277 -10.39 32.57 -3.17
CA LEU A 277 -10.98 32.32 -4.47
C LEU A 277 -12.04 33.37 -4.82
N ASP A 278 -12.92 33.75 -3.86
CA ASP A 278 -13.88 34.85 -4.03
C ASP A 278 -13.20 36.12 -4.49
N ARG A 279 -12.08 36.47 -3.82
CA ARG A 279 -11.34 37.69 -4.13
C ARG A 279 -10.61 37.62 -5.47
N VAL A 280 -10.06 36.45 -5.84
CA VAL A 280 -9.45 36.23 -7.16
C VAL A 280 -10.49 36.34 -8.25
N ALA A 281 -11.69 35.77 -8.06
CA ALA A 281 -12.77 35.82 -9.02
C ALA A 281 -13.35 37.25 -9.24
N GLU A 282 -13.17 38.18 -8.29
CA GLU A 282 -13.51 39.61 -8.48
C GLU A 282 -12.53 40.30 -9.45
N ASP A 283 -11.27 39.84 -9.52
CA ASP A 283 -10.21 40.52 -10.25
C ASP A 283 -9.85 39.89 -11.60
N TYR A 284 -10.23 38.62 -11.84
CA TYR A 284 -9.81 37.84 -12.99
C TYR A 284 -10.99 37.16 -13.69
N ASP A 285 -11.07 37.33 -15.01
CA ASP A 285 -12.08 36.67 -15.87
C ASP A 285 -11.62 35.23 -16.33
N ASN A 286 -10.32 34.91 -16.17
CA ASN A 286 -9.75 33.67 -16.61
C ASN A 286 -8.95 33.04 -15.45
N ILE A 287 -9.54 32.05 -14.80
CA ILE A 287 -8.93 31.30 -13.69
C ILE A 287 -8.74 29.86 -14.16
N ILE A 288 -7.55 29.34 -13.91
CA ILE A 288 -7.19 27.93 -14.04
C ILE A 288 -7.12 27.34 -12.64
N LEU A 289 -8.03 26.42 -12.32
CA LEU A 289 -8.00 25.68 -11.04
C LEU A 289 -7.18 24.42 -11.19
N VAL A 290 -6.18 24.23 -10.34
CA VAL A 290 -5.39 23.00 -10.22
C VAL A 290 -5.72 22.33 -8.88
N VAL A 291 -6.28 21.13 -8.94
CA VAL A 291 -6.61 20.31 -7.78
C VAL A 291 -5.50 19.28 -7.58
N ASN A 292 -4.62 19.55 -6.62
CA ASN A 292 -3.48 18.70 -6.28
C ASN A 292 -3.82 17.82 -5.08
N ALA A 293 -4.70 16.85 -5.29
CA ALA A 293 -5.17 15.89 -4.30
C ALA A 293 -5.35 14.51 -4.94
N ALA A 294 -5.01 13.47 -4.24
CA ALA A 294 -5.28 12.09 -4.67
C ALA A 294 -6.73 11.67 -4.38
N ASN A 295 -7.28 12.15 -3.27
CA ASN A 295 -8.68 11.94 -2.91
C ASN A 295 -9.58 12.91 -3.70
N THR A 296 -10.75 12.44 -4.14
CA THR A 296 -11.73 13.27 -4.81
C THR A 296 -12.29 14.34 -3.87
N MET A 297 -12.13 15.61 -4.25
CA MET A 297 -12.71 16.75 -3.54
C MET A 297 -14.09 17.06 -4.08
N GLU A 298 -14.93 17.70 -3.29
CA GLU A 298 -16.15 18.30 -3.80
C GLU A 298 -15.81 19.49 -4.70
N LEU A 299 -16.14 19.38 -5.99
CA LEU A 299 -15.88 20.40 -6.99
C LEU A 299 -17.16 21.08 -7.49
N GLY A 300 -18.29 20.86 -6.84
CA GLY A 300 -19.57 21.49 -7.17
C GLY A 300 -19.49 23.02 -7.17
N PHE A 301 -18.64 23.62 -6.31
CA PHE A 301 -18.42 25.05 -6.26
C PHE A 301 -17.91 25.67 -7.57
N VAL A 302 -17.29 24.87 -8.45
CA VAL A 302 -16.76 25.37 -9.74
C VAL A 302 -17.86 26.04 -10.58
N SER A 303 -19.08 25.50 -10.49
CA SER A 303 -20.23 26.05 -11.21
C SER A 303 -20.69 27.45 -10.72
N ASP A 304 -20.29 27.85 -9.52
CA ASP A 304 -20.62 29.16 -8.95
C ASP A 304 -19.71 30.29 -9.47
N TYR A 305 -18.61 29.91 -10.17
CA TYR A 305 -17.61 30.86 -10.68
C TYR A 305 -17.48 30.79 -12.20
N GLU A 306 -18.16 31.65 -12.92
CA GLU A 306 -18.02 31.77 -14.39
C GLU A 306 -16.58 32.10 -14.83
N GLN A 307 -15.73 32.58 -13.90
CA GLN A 307 -14.34 32.94 -14.10
C GLN A 307 -13.41 31.70 -14.11
N ILE A 308 -13.81 30.59 -13.52
CA ILE A 308 -13.04 29.34 -13.60
C ILE A 308 -13.25 28.74 -14.99
N LYS A 309 -12.31 28.98 -15.89
CA LYS A 309 -12.38 28.51 -17.27
C LYS A 309 -11.83 27.10 -17.46
N SER A 310 -10.83 26.74 -16.67
CA SER A 310 -10.22 25.41 -16.77
C SER A 310 -10.02 24.81 -15.40
N VAL A 311 -10.24 23.49 -15.30
CA VAL A 311 -9.99 22.68 -14.10
C VAL A 311 -9.09 21.52 -14.47
N VAL A 312 -8.00 21.34 -13.72
CA VAL A 312 -7.02 20.29 -13.92
C VAL A 312 -6.89 19.49 -12.62
N TRP A 313 -7.18 18.21 -12.68
CA TRP A 313 -6.89 17.28 -11.58
C TRP A 313 -5.48 16.76 -11.72
N CYS A 314 -4.64 17.05 -10.74
CA CYS A 314 -3.21 16.74 -10.70
C CYS A 314 -2.90 16.04 -9.37
N PRO A 315 -3.13 14.72 -9.22
CA PRO A 315 -2.75 13.97 -8.03
C PRO A 315 -1.24 14.06 -7.75
N GLY A 316 -0.75 13.31 -6.76
CA GLY A 316 0.69 13.32 -6.44
C GLY A 316 1.54 12.93 -7.64
N THR A 317 2.43 13.84 -8.05
CA THR A 317 3.14 13.79 -9.34
C THR A 317 4.43 12.98 -9.34
N GLY A 318 4.82 12.40 -8.20
CA GLY A 318 6.14 11.81 -8.08
C GLY A 318 7.24 12.87 -8.10
N GLN A 319 8.47 12.45 -8.40
CA GLN A 319 9.62 13.34 -8.31
C GLN A 319 9.70 14.41 -9.39
N SER A 320 9.26 14.14 -10.64
CA SER A 320 9.45 15.07 -11.77
C SER A 320 8.16 15.47 -12.49
N GLY A 321 7.00 14.87 -12.16
CA GLY A 321 5.77 15.01 -12.95
C GLY A 321 5.15 16.43 -12.97
N PHE A 322 5.59 17.39 -12.13
CA PHE A 322 5.19 18.79 -12.29
C PHE A 322 5.77 19.43 -13.54
N ASN A 323 6.83 18.86 -14.16
CA ASN A 323 7.22 19.25 -15.51
C ASN A 323 6.10 18.98 -16.52
N SER A 324 5.43 17.83 -16.38
CA SER A 324 4.32 17.42 -17.24
C SER A 324 3.11 18.34 -17.10
N LEU A 325 2.78 18.80 -15.86
CA LEU A 325 1.76 19.82 -15.67
C LEU A 325 2.08 21.08 -16.49
N GLY A 326 3.31 21.56 -16.45
CA GLY A 326 3.74 22.71 -17.25
C GLY A 326 3.59 22.48 -18.75
N LYS A 327 3.99 21.30 -19.25
CA LYS A 327 3.86 20.91 -20.68
C LYS A 327 2.41 20.79 -21.13
N ILE A 328 1.51 20.32 -20.25
CA ILE A 328 0.07 20.30 -20.54
C ILE A 328 -0.44 21.73 -20.65
N LEU A 329 -0.15 22.59 -19.68
CA LEU A 329 -0.66 23.95 -19.66
C LEU A 329 -0.20 24.81 -20.85
N ASN A 330 0.99 24.53 -21.43
CA ASN A 330 1.48 25.24 -22.60
C ASN A 330 1.17 24.56 -23.95
N GLY A 331 0.52 23.39 -23.93
CA GLY A 331 0.13 22.62 -25.10
C GLY A 331 1.25 21.83 -25.79
N GLU A 332 2.40 21.69 -25.14
CA GLU A 332 3.46 20.76 -25.61
C GLU A 332 2.97 19.31 -25.52
N VAL A 333 2.19 19.02 -24.48
CA VAL A 333 1.50 17.75 -24.26
C VAL A 333 -0.01 17.97 -24.33
N ASN A 334 -0.69 17.13 -25.11
CA ASN A 334 -2.14 17.08 -25.13
C ASN A 334 -2.65 16.12 -24.06
N PRO A 335 -3.44 16.58 -23.05
CA PRO A 335 -3.92 15.72 -21.99
C PRO A 335 -4.76 14.56 -22.52
N SER A 336 -4.60 13.38 -21.93
CA SER A 336 -5.33 12.16 -22.27
C SER A 336 -5.71 11.34 -21.04
N GLY A 337 -5.53 11.90 -19.85
CA GLY A 337 -5.93 11.29 -18.58
C GLY A 337 -7.44 11.22 -18.43
N LYS A 338 -7.91 10.17 -17.74
CA LYS A 338 -9.31 9.96 -17.40
C LYS A 338 -9.44 9.76 -15.89
N THR A 339 -10.55 10.16 -15.30
CA THR A 339 -10.78 9.97 -13.85
C THR A 339 -10.83 8.49 -13.49
N SER A 340 -10.14 8.13 -12.42
CA SER A 340 -10.22 6.80 -11.81
C SER A 340 -11.30 6.69 -10.73
N ASP A 341 -11.94 7.80 -10.42
CA ASP A 341 -12.95 7.93 -9.39
C ASP A 341 -14.03 8.93 -9.81
N THR A 342 -15.24 8.75 -9.28
CA THR A 342 -16.35 9.69 -9.48
C THR A 342 -16.20 10.92 -8.59
N PHE A 343 -16.31 12.11 -9.16
CA PHE A 343 -16.40 13.36 -8.41
C PHE A 343 -17.86 13.69 -8.17
N VAL A 344 -18.23 13.94 -6.93
CA VAL A 344 -19.61 14.26 -6.56
C VAL A 344 -19.72 15.65 -5.95
N ALA A 345 -20.93 16.22 -6.01
CA ALA A 345 -21.22 17.54 -5.49
C ALA A 345 -21.33 17.58 -3.95
N ASP A 346 -21.65 16.43 -3.32
CA ASP A 346 -21.83 16.30 -1.87
C ASP A 346 -21.43 14.89 -1.44
N LEU A 347 -20.25 14.75 -0.86
CA LEU A 347 -19.70 13.47 -0.37
C LEU A 347 -20.51 12.88 0.80
N THR A 348 -21.31 13.69 1.51
CA THR A 348 -22.16 13.19 2.59
C THR A 348 -23.33 12.34 2.07
N LYS A 349 -23.57 12.35 0.76
CA LYS A 349 -24.58 11.53 0.08
C LYS A 349 -24.05 10.20 -0.45
N THR A 350 -22.76 9.94 -0.28
CA THR A 350 -22.21 8.62 -0.61
C THR A 350 -22.75 7.56 0.34
N PRO A 351 -23.09 6.34 -0.13
CA PRO A 351 -23.60 5.29 0.75
C PRO A 351 -22.67 4.96 1.91
N THR A 352 -21.40 5.22 1.76
CA THR A 352 -20.34 4.86 2.71
C THR A 352 -20.12 5.90 3.82
N PHE A 353 -20.61 7.14 3.66
CA PHE A 353 -20.24 8.28 4.52
C PHE A 353 -20.46 8.02 6.01
N ASN A 354 -21.65 7.51 6.38
CA ASN A 354 -21.99 7.25 7.78
C ASN A 354 -21.48 5.88 8.31
N ASN A 355 -20.89 5.07 7.42
CA ASN A 355 -20.35 3.74 7.75
C ASN A 355 -18.83 3.70 7.42
N PHE A 356 -18.14 4.77 7.80
CA PHE A 356 -16.70 4.97 7.69
C PHE A 356 -16.19 5.70 8.95
N GLY A 357 -15.04 5.30 9.50
CA GLY A 357 -14.42 5.96 10.65
C GLY A 357 -14.35 5.11 11.92
N ASP A 358 -14.64 5.68 13.08
CA ASP A 358 -14.39 5.09 14.39
C ASP A 358 -15.66 4.62 15.09
N PHE A 359 -15.82 3.29 15.17
CA PHE A 359 -16.92 2.65 15.90
C PHE A 359 -16.36 1.60 16.86
N GLU A 360 -16.66 1.71 18.18
CA GLU A 360 -16.14 0.82 19.22
C GLU A 360 -17.23 -0.04 19.82
N TYR A 361 -16.95 -1.33 20.05
CA TYR A 361 -17.88 -2.21 20.75
C TYR A 361 -17.91 -1.94 22.27
N ASP A 362 -19.10 -1.70 22.81
CA ASP A 362 -19.33 -1.43 24.24
C ASP A 362 -19.11 -2.64 25.15
N ASN A 363 -19.24 -3.86 24.62
CA ASN A 363 -19.34 -5.10 25.38
C ASN A 363 -18.17 -6.07 25.17
N MET A 364 -17.02 -5.58 24.63
CA MET A 364 -15.86 -6.40 24.29
C MET A 364 -14.64 -6.19 25.20
N ASN A 365 -14.85 -5.74 26.45
CA ASN A 365 -13.78 -5.40 27.39
C ASN A 365 -12.80 -6.55 27.69
N GLU A 366 -13.24 -7.82 27.59
CA GLU A 366 -12.38 -8.99 27.78
C GLU A 366 -11.31 -9.15 26.70
N PHE A 367 -11.50 -8.53 25.52
CA PHE A 367 -10.57 -8.55 24.40
C PHE A 367 -9.86 -7.22 24.20
N ALA A 368 -10.06 -6.26 25.10
CA ALA A 368 -9.42 -4.95 25.01
C ALA A 368 -7.89 -5.05 25.04
N VAL A 369 -7.23 -4.31 24.17
CA VAL A 369 -5.78 -4.14 24.14
C VAL A 369 -5.45 -2.71 24.57
N ASP A 370 -4.62 -2.56 25.58
CA ASP A 370 -4.27 -1.26 26.18
C ASP A 370 -5.48 -0.38 26.58
N GLY A 371 -6.61 -1.05 26.87
CA GLY A 371 -7.86 -0.40 27.32
C GLY A 371 -8.78 0.04 26.17
N VAL A 372 -8.43 -0.28 24.92
CA VAL A 372 -9.25 -0.04 23.73
C VAL A 372 -9.97 -1.34 23.37
N ASN A 373 -11.30 -1.30 23.30
CA ASN A 373 -12.09 -2.44 22.85
C ASN A 373 -11.94 -2.65 21.33
N PRO A 374 -12.23 -3.88 20.84
CA PRO A 374 -12.34 -4.12 19.39
C PRO A 374 -13.26 -3.12 18.71
N LYS A 375 -12.91 -2.75 17.50
CA LYS A 375 -13.61 -1.78 16.67
C LYS A 375 -14.38 -2.47 15.55
N PHE A 376 -15.25 -1.73 14.85
CA PHE A 376 -15.96 -2.27 13.70
C PHE A 376 -16.25 -1.24 12.62
N VAL A 377 -16.50 -1.72 11.41
CA VAL A 377 -17.01 -0.94 10.29
C VAL A 377 -17.95 -1.81 9.47
N ASN A 378 -19.06 -1.22 8.98
CA ASN A 378 -20.08 -1.92 8.21
C ASN A 378 -19.99 -1.51 6.74
N TYR A 379 -19.73 -2.46 5.85
CA TYR A 379 -19.75 -2.23 4.40
C TYR A 379 -21.18 -2.45 3.87
N THR A 380 -22.06 -1.58 4.32
CA THR A 380 -23.50 -1.64 3.99
C THR A 380 -23.78 -1.35 2.51
N ASP A 381 -22.88 -0.68 1.85
CA ASP A 381 -22.91 -0.33 0.44
C ASP A 381 -22.96 -1.56 -0.50
N GLY A 382 -22.50 -2.72 -0.05
CA GLY A 382 -22.48 -3.94 -0.87
C GLY A 382 -21.63 -3.75 -2.13
N ILE A 383 -22.23 -4.03 -3.30
CA ILE A 383 -21.57 -3.82 -4.60
C ILE A 383 -21.67 -2.38 -5.13
N TYR A 384 -22.41 -1.51 -4.45
CA TYR A 384 -22.71 -0.15 -4.91
C TYR A 384 -21.63 0.83 -4.45
N VAL A 385 -20.42 0.67 -4.96
CA VAL A 385 -19.26 1.53 -4.71
C VAL A 385 -19.01 2.43 -5.93
N GLY A 386 -18.70 3.71 -5.69
CA GLY A 386 -18.36 4.66 -6.72
C GLY A 386 -19.44 4.82 -7.80
N TYR A 387 -19.04 4.88 -9.07
CA TYR A 387 -19.98 5.05 -10.19
C TYR A 387 -21.06 3.95 -10.26
N ARG A 388 -20.78 2.74 -9.77
CA ARG A 388 -21.78 1.67 -9.73
C ARG A 388 -23.02 2.08 -8.93
N PHE A 389 -22.82 2.82 -7.84
CA PHE A 389 -23.93 3.40 -7.09
C PHE A 389 -24.61 4.51 -7.90
N TRP A 390 -23.83 5.51 -8.35
CA TRP A 390 -24.40 6.74 -8.94
C TRP A 390 -25.18 6.46 -10.22
N GLU A 391 -24.64 5.62 -11.11
CA GLU A 391 -25.32 5.20 -12.34
C GLU A 391 -26.60 4.41 -12.04
N THR A 392 -26.55 3.49 -11.08
CA THR A 392 -27.70 2.65 -10.72
C THR A 392 -28.78 3.48 -10.00
N ALA A 393 -28.38 4.39 -9.11
CA ALA A 393 -29.29 5.26 -8.38
C ALA A 393 -30.03 6.22 -9.32
N ALA A 394 -29.36 6.73 -10.35
CA ALA A 394 -29.95 7.56 -11.38
C ALA A 394 -30.93 6.75 -12.26
N GLU A 395 -30.54 5.53 -12.69
CA GLU A 395 -31.43 4.65 -13.48
C GLU A 395 -32.69 4.28 -12.71
N GLU A 396 -32.57 4.04 -11.40
CA GLU A 396 -33.71 3.75 -10.52
C GLU A 396 -34.52 4.98 -10.10
N GLY A 397 -34.04 6.20 -10.45
CA GLY A 397 -34.73 7.45 -10.13
C GLY A 397 -34.63 7.87 -8.66
N LEU A 398 -33.63 7.36 -7.92
CA LEU A 398 -33.33 7.77 -6.55
C LEU A 398 -32.72 9.17 -6.53
N ILE A 399 -31.91 9.51 -7.52
CA ILE A 399 -31.19 10.78 -7.64
C ILE A 399 -31.38 11.39 -9.04
N ASP A 400 -31.10 12.71 -9.14
CA ASP A 400 -30.79 13.37 -10.39
C ASP A 400 -29.27 13.32 -10.60
N TYR A 401 -28.83 12.70 -11.67
CA TYR A 401 -27.40 12.47 -11.92
C TYR A 401 -26.60 13.76 -12.05
N ASP A 402 -27.13 14.70 -12.86
CA ASP A 402 -26.47 15.97 -13.15
C ASP A 402 -26.37 16.90 -11.92
N GLU A 403 -27.25 16.71 -10.92
CA GLU A 403 -27.18 17.43 -9.65
C GLU A 403 -26.15 16.82 -8.69
N MET A 404 -25.91 15.52 -8.79
CA MET A 404 -25.09 14.77 -7.82
C MET A 404 -23.66 14.51 -8.28
N VAL A 405 -23.45 14.27 -9.56
CA VAL A 405 -22.13 13.92 -10.12
C VAL A 405 -21.54 15.10 -10.86
N THR A 406 -20.41 15.60 -10.39
CA THR A 406 -19.70 16.73 -11.02
C THR A 406 -18.86 16.26 -12.20
N TYR A 407 -18.11 15.16 -12.04
CA TYR A 407 -17.38 14.51 -13.13
C TYR A 407 -17.49 12.98 -12.98
N PRO A 408 -17.97 12.29 -14.03
CA PRO A 408 -18.09 10.83 -14.01
C PRO A 408 -16.76 10.11 -13.87
N PHE A 409 -16.79 8.85 -13.47
CA PHE A 409 -15.69 7.91 -13.63
C PHE A 409 -15.36 7.72 -15.13
N GLY A 410 -14.08 7.67 -15.50
CA GLY A 410 -13.63 7.58 -16.90
C GLY A 410 -13.65 8.92 -17.67
N TYR A 411 -14.02 10.02 -17.01
CA TYR A 411 -14.11 11.32 -17.66
C TYR A 411 -12.75 12.00 -17.82
N GLY A 412 -12.56 12.69 -18.95
CA GLY A 412 -11.39 13.55 -19.15
C GLY A 412 -11.39 14.17 -20.55
N LEU A 413 -10.94 15.42 -20.63
CA LEU A 413 -10.90 16.22 -21.86
C LEU A 413 -9.53 16.16 -22.54
N SER A 414 -9.52 16.52 -23.82
CA SER A 414 -8.33 16.66 -24.64
C SER A 414 -8.35 18.01 -25.39
N TYR A 415 -7.20 18.49 -25.86
CA TYR A 415 -7.12 19.64 -26.77
C TYR A 415 -7.53 19.32 -28.21
N THR A 416 -7.89 18.05 -28.46
CA THR A 416 -8.45 17.60 -29.75
C THR A 416 -9.78 16.91 -29.51
N THR A 417 -10.44 16.50 -30.57
CA THR A 417 -11.68 15.72 -30.50
C THR A 417 -11.48 14.36 -31.13
N PHE A 418 -12.18 13.37 -30.61
CA PHE A 418 -12.18 12.02 -31.14
C PHE A 418 -13.60 11.56 -31.47
N ALA A 419 -13.71 10.73 -32.50
CA ALA A 419 -14.91 9.97 -32.79
C ALA A 419 -14.59 8.50 -32.58
N GLN A 420 -15.42 7.84 -31.79
CA GLN A 420 -15.30 6.39 -31.54
C GLN A 420 -16.48 5.67 -32.21
N THR A 421 -16.21 4.51 -32.75
CA THR A 421 -17.20 3.66 -33.41
C THR A 421 -17.08 2.23 -32.89
N LEU A 422 -18.17 1.68 -32.37
CA LEU A 422 -18.29 0.28 -32.00
C LEU A 422 -18.47 -0.58 -33.28
N ASP A 423 -17.39 -1.05 -33.86
CA ASP A 423 -17.41 -1.77 -35.11
C ASP A 423 -18.09 -3.13 -34.99
N SER A 424 -17.63 -3.94 -34.02
CA SER A 424 -18.16 -5.27 -33.77
C SER A 424 -18.15 -5.65 -32.30
N VAL A 425 -19.11 -6.50 -31.94
CA VAL A 425 -19.11 -7.32 -30.71
C VAL A 425 -19.36 -8.75 -31.16
N THR A 426 -18.36 -9.59 -31.06
CA THR A 426 -18.42 -10.98 -31.52
C THR A 426 -18.07 -11.92 -30.37
N GLU A 427 -18.70 -13.10 -30.34
CA GLU A 427 -18.41 -14.13 -29.38
C GLU A 427 -17.90 -15.39 -30.10
N GLU A 428 -16.79 -15.93 -29.61
CA GLU A 428 -16.26 -17.21 -30.05
C GLU A 428 -15.72 -18.01 -28.86
N ASN A 429 -16.27 -19.20 -28.65
CA ASN A 429 -15.85 -20.13 -27.58
C ASN A 429 -15.92 -19.56 -26.16
N GLY A 430 -16.93 -18.73 -25.87
CA GLY A 430 -17.12 -18.12 -24.57
C GLY A 430 -16.31 -16.82 -24.35
N LYS A 431 -15.59 -16.34 -25.36
CA LYS A 431 -14.85 -15.10 -25.33
C LYS A 431 -15.53 -14.05 -26.19
N ILE A 432 -15.77 -12.87 -25.67
CA ILE A 432 -16.27 -11.70 -26.38
C ILE A 432 -15.06 -10.87 -26.82
N THR A 433 -15.07 -10.50 -28.10
CA THR A 433 -14.13 -9.54 -28.70
C THR A 433 -14.91 -8.32 -29.16
N VAL A 434 -14.52 -7.17 -28.64
CA VAL A 434 -15.05 -5.84 -29.01
C VAL A 434 -14.02 -5.12 -29.86
N GLU A 435 -14.40 -4.73 -31.08
CA GLU A 435 -13.56 -3.89 -31.93
C GLU A 435 -14.10 -2.45 -31.93
N VAL A 436 -13.20 -1.49 -31.66
CA VAL A 436 -13.52 -0.07 -31.61
C VAL A 436 -12.55 0.70 -32.49
N THR A 437 -13.06 1.43 -33.45
CA THR A 437 -12.24 2.38 -34.22
C THR A 437 -12.34 3.77 -33.59
N VAL A 438 -11.19 4.29 -33.21
CA VAL A 438 -11.02 5.66 -32.66
C VAL A 438 -10.35 6.51 -33.73
N THR A 439 -10.97 7.66 -34.07
CA THR A 439 -10.48 8.61 -35.08
C THR A 439 -10.27 9.99 -34.44
N ASN A 440 -9.09 10.54 -34.58
CA ASN A 440 -8.86 11.95 -34.22
C ASN A 440 -9.53 12.87 -35.23
N THR A 441 -10.57 13.58 -34.82
CA THR A 441 -11.38 14.48 -35.67
C THR A 441 -11.01 15.94 -35.51
N GLY A 442 -10.10 16.27 -34.60
CA GLY A 442 -9.63 17.63 -34.36
C GLY A 442 -8.29 17.93 -35.06
N ASP A 443 -7.68 19.03 -34.68
CA ASP A 443 -6.50 19.61 -35.34
C ASP A 443 -5.18 19.34 -34.58
N THR A 444 -5.23 18.75 -33.39
CA THR A 444 -4.06 18.46 -32.54
C THR A 444 -3.88 16.96 -32.40
N ALA A 445 -2.64 16.47 -32.44
CA ALA A 445 -2.36 15.07 -32.14
C ALA A 445 -2.65 14.71 -30.68
N GLY A 446 -3.18 13.53 -30.41
CA GLY A 446 -3.52 13.10 -29.05
C GLY A 446 -3.84 11.62 -28.97
N LYS A 447 -4.13 11.16 -27.74
CA LYS A 447 -4.57 9.80 -27.41
C LYS A 447 -6.00 9.85 -26.84
N ASP A 448 -6.72 8.74 -26.98
CA ASP A 448 -8.04 8.55 -26.37
C ASP A 448 -8.19 7.14 -25.83
N VAL A 449 -9.15 6.93 -24.95
CA VAL A 449 -9.48 5.65 -24.32
C VAL A 449 -10.83 5.16 -24.83
N ALA A 450 -10.86 3.91 -25.30
CA ALA A 450 -12.11 3.20 -25.53
C ALA A 450 -12.49 2.43 -24.27
N GLU A 451 -13.61 2.80 -23.67
CA GLU A 451 -14.13 2.20 -22.44
C GLU A 451 -15.33 1.32 -22.76
N VAL A 452 -15.25 0.05 -22.38
CA VAL A 452 -16.32 -0.93 -22.60
C VAL A 452 -16.96 -1.31 -21.29
N TYR A 453 -18.26 -1.10 -21.21
CA TYR A 453 -19.08 -1.43 -20.06
C TYR A 453 -20.14 -2.45 -20.43
N TYR A 454 -20.66 -3.16 -19.43
CA TYR A 454 -21.84 -3.99 -19.59
C TYR A 454 -22.95 -3.60 -18.61
N ASN A 455 -24.18 -3.74 -19.09
CA ASN A 455 -25.40 -3.58 -18.31
C ASN A 455 -26.09 -4.96 -18.24
N PRO A 456 -26.10 -5.62 -17.08
CA PRO A 456 -26.73 -6.93 -16.95
C PRO A 456 -28.25 -6.83 -16.84
N PRO A 457 -29.01 -7.87 -17.21
CA PRO A 457 -30.44 -7.91 -16.92
C PRO A 457 -30.65 -7.94 -15.39
N TYR A 458 -31.54 -7.09 -14.89
CA TYR A 458 -31.89 -7.04 -13.48
C TYR A 458 -33.34 -7.45 -13.25
N THR A 459 -33.56 -8.32 -12.27
CA THR A 459 -34.88 -8.70 -11.77
C THR A 459 -35.08 -8.13 -10.38
N ASN A 460 -36.12 -7.31 -10.17
CA ASN A 460 -36.39 -6.70 -8.87
C ASN A 460 -36.42 -7.73 -7.74
N GLY A 461 -35.56 -7.55 -6.71
CA GLY A 461 -35.38 -8.48 -5.61
C GLY A 461 -34.68 -9.80 -5.99
N GLY A 462 -34.01 -9.82 -7.15
CA GLY A 462 -33.10 -10.87 -7.59
C GLY A 462 -31.68 -10.70 -7.02
N ILE A 463 -30.68 -11.18 -7.78
CA ILE A 463 -29.26 -10.95 -7.48
C ILE A 463 -29.00 -9.45 -7.61
N GLU A 464 -28.28 -8.85 -6.65
CA GLU A 464 -27.90 -7.45 -6.73
C GLU A 464 -26.97 -7.21 -7.92
N LYS A 465 -27.24 -6.17 -8.71
CA LYS A 465 -26.48 -5.84 -9.91
C LYS A 465 -26.46 -4.34 -10.13
N ALA A 466 -25.29 -3.77 -10.28
CA ALA A 466 -25.16 -2.41 -10.75
C ALA A 466 -25.60 -2.31 -12.22
N SER A 467 -26.18 -1.19 -12.59
CA SER A 467 -26.65 -0.95 -13.96
C SER A 467 -25.52 -0.71 -14.96
N CYS A 468 -24.35 -0.33 -14.46
CA CYS A 468 -23.16 -0.03 -15.25
C CYS A 468 -21.93 -0.65 -14.60
N ASN A 469 -21.19 -1.46 -15.37
CA ASN A 469 -19.98 -2.15 -14.89
C ASN A 469 -18.90 -2.10 -15.96
N LEU A 470 -17.73 -1.55 -15.64
CA LEU A 470 -16.56 -1.62 -16.53
C LEU A 470 -16.18 -3.09 -16.72
N ILE A 471 -15.90 -3.47 -17.97
CA ILE A 471 -15.46 -4.84 -18.29
C ILE A 471 -14.09 -4.85 -18.98
N GLY A 472 -13.71 -3.77 -19.65
CA GLY A 472 -12.41 -3.65 -20.27
C GLY A 472 -12.23 -2.28 -20.92
N PHE A 473 -10.98 -1.96 -21.23
CA PHE A 473 -10.62 -0.69 -21.86
C PHE A 473 -9.33 -0.85 -22.69
N ALA A 474 -9.11 0.08 -23.61
CA ALA A 474 -7.84 0.18 -24.33
C ALA A 474 -7.56 1.64 -24.70
N LYS A 475 -6.29 2.04 -24.68
CA LYS A 475 -5.84 3.39 -25.02
C LYS A 475 -5.13 3.38 -26.38
N THR A 476 -5.41 4.38 -27.21
CA THR A 476 -4.76 4.53 -28.53
C THR A 476 -3.29 4.91 -28.39
N GLN A 477 -2.51 4.67 -29.43
CA GLN A 477 -1.28 5.41 -29.65
C GLN A 477 -1.59 6.87 -29.99
N VAL A 478 -0.55 7.71 -30.13
CA VAL A 478 -0.76 9.11 -30.52
C VAL A 478 -1.32 9.18 -31.94
N LEU A 479 -2.56 9.65 -32.06
CA LEU A 479 -3.23 9.84 -33.35
C LEU A 479 -3.09 11.29 -33.83
N GLY A 480 -2.47 11.48 -35.01
CA GLY A 480 -2.45 12.78 -35.66
C GLY A 480 -3.84 13.15 -36.21
N PRO A 481 -4.07 14.43 -36.59
CA PRO A 481 -5.34 14.87 -37.20
C PRO A 481 -5.80 13.99 -38.37
N GLY A 482 -7.02 13.46 -38.27
CA GLY A 482 -7.61 12.54 -39.25
C GLY A 482 -7.08 11.12 -39.24
N ALA A 483 -6.16 10.77 -38.35
CA ALA A 483 -5.67 9.39 -38.17
C ALA A 483 -6.66 8.57 -37.34
N SER A 484 -6.69 7.25 -37.59
CA SER A 484 -7.54 6.30 -36.89
C SER A 484 -6.74 5.09 -36.45
N GLU A 485 -7.17 4.47 -35.35
CA GLU A 485 -6.67 3.19 -34.84
C GLU A 485 -7.87 2.32 -34.47
N THR A 486 -7.77 1.02 -34.75
CA THR A 486 -8.75 0.06 -34.27
C THR A 486 -8.19 -0.67 -33.07
N LEU A 487 -8.87 -0.55 -31.94
CA LEU A 487 -8.57 -1.20 -30.67
C LEU A 487 -9.39 -2.48 -30.54
N THR A 488 -8.79 -3.50 -29.94
CA THR A 488 -9.45 -4.76 -29.61
C THR A 488 -9.49 -4.92 -28.10
N ILE A 489 -10.68 -5.16 -27.57
CA ILE A 489 -10.92 -5.38 -26.13
C ILE A 489 -11.59 -6.75 -25.98
N ASP A 490 -10.92 -7.65 -25.29
CA ASP A 490 -11.34 -9.01 -25.07
C ASP A 490 -11.72 -9.26 -23.61
N PHE A 491 -12.80 -10.04 -23.39
CA PHE A 491 -13.17 -10.54 -22.06
C PHE A 491 -13.98 -11.83 -22.18
N ASP A 492 -14.02 -12.63 -21.12
CA ASP A 492 -14.79 -13.85 -21.12
C ASP A 492 -16.27 -13.59 -20.77
N VAL A 493 -17.18 -14.35 -21.39
CA VAL A 493 -18.62 -14.22 -21.10
C VAL A 493 -18.92 -14.42 -19.61
N GLU A 494 -18.14 -15.27 -18.95
CA GLU A 494 -18.27 -15.56 -17.52
C GLU A 494 -17.85 -14.40 -16.61
N ASP A 495 -17.10 -13.40 -17.11
CA ASP A 495 -16.78 -12.18 -16.37
C ASP A 495 -17.99 -11.28 -16.12
N MET A 496 -19.07 -11.49 -16.88
CA MET A 496 -20.36 -10.83 -16.67
C MET A 496 -21.27 -11.53 -15.65
N ALA A 497 -20.81 -12.64 -15.05
CA ALA A 497 -21.58 -13.34 -14.02
C ALA A 497 -21.57 -12.55 -12.71
N SER A 498 -22.72 -12.52 -12.03
CA SER A 498 -22.85 -11.94 -10.69
C SER A 498 -22.82 -13.05 -9.62
N TYR A 499 -22.29 -12.74 -8.45
CA TYR A 499 -22.25 -13.71 -7.35
C TYR A 499 -23.57 -13.70 -6.56
N ASP A 500 -24.32 -14.80 -6.54
CA ASP A 500 -25.54 -14.95 -5.74
C ASP A 500 -25.23 -15.57 -4.37
N ASP A 501 -24.96 -14.71 -3.39
CA ASP A 501 -24.66 -15.12 -2.01
C ASP A 501 -25.88 -15.62 -1.23
N GLN A 502 -27.10 -15.45 -1.78
CA GLN A 502 -28.34 -15.78 -1.07
C GLN A 502 -28.90 -17.16 -1.44
N LYS A 503 -28.92 -17.48 -2.71
CA LYS A 503 -29.63 -18.67 -3.23
C LYS A 503 -28.70 -19.70 -3.86
N ALA A 504 -28.00 -19.30 -4.93
CA ALA A 504 -27.12 -20.23 -5.65
C ALA A 504 -25.80 -20.47 -4.88
N LYS A 505 -25.36 -19.52 -4.10
CA LYS A 505 -24.05 -19.51 -3.42
C LYS A 505 -22.89 -19.79 -4.38
N ALA A 506 -22.97 -19.17 -5.54
CA ALA A 506 -22.05 -19.33 -6.67
C ALA A 506 -22.16 -18.13 -7.62
N TYR A 507 -21.25 -18.03 -8.55
CA TYR A 507 -21.41 -17.12 -9.68
C TYR A 507 -22.54 -17.58 -10.59
N VAL A 508 -23.36 -16.65 -11.05
CA VAL A 508 -24.53 -16.90 -11.91
C VAL A 508 -24.51 -15.94 -13.09
N LEU A 509 -24.44 -16.50 -14.29
CA LEU A 509 -24.68 -15.77 -15.53
C LEU A 509 -26.16 -16.00 -15.90
N GLU A 510 -27.01 -15.02 -15.64
CA GLU A 510 -28.45 -15.15 -15.85
C GLU A 510 -28.83 -15.10 -17.33
N GLU A 511 -29.85 -15.90 -17.74
CA GLU A 511 -30.49 -15.75 -19.03
C GLU A 511 -31.05 -14.34 -19.20
N GLY A 512 -30.76 -13.71 -20.35
CA GLY A 512 -31.26 -12.37 -20.61
C GLY A 512 -30.44 -11.62 -21.65
N GLU A 513 -30.79 -10.37 -21.83
CA GLU A 513 -30.11 -9.43 -22.74
C GLU A 513 -29.12 -8.59 -21.91
N TYR A 514 -27.85 -8.73 -22.24
CA TYR A 514 -26.77 -7.90 -21.73
C TYR A 514 -26.47 -6.82 -22.77
N LYS A 515 -26.31 -5.59 -22.34
CA LYS A 515 -25.90 -4.52 -23.24
C LYS A 515 -24.40 -4.33 -23.08
N ILE A 516 -23.67 -4.46 -24.17
CA ILE A 516 -22.24 -4.13 -24.25
C ILE A 516 -22.15 -2.74 -24.84
N SER A 517 -21.74 -1.77 -24.04
CA SER A 517 -21.70 -0.36 -24.43
C SER A 517 -20.28 0.17 -24.51
N LEU A 518 -20.01 0.89 -25.61
CA LEU A 518 -18.85 1.76 -25.74
C LEU A 518 -19.23 3.12 -25.16
N ARG A 519 -18.43 3.63 -24.24
CA ARG A 519 -18.71 4.89 -23.55
C ARG A 519 -17.50 5.80 -23.57
N SER A 520 -17.72 7.11 -23.37
CA SER A 520 -16.64 8.10 -23.17
C SER A 520 -16.29 8.30 -21.69
N ASP A 521 -17.18 7.86 -20.82
CA ASP A 521 -17.12 7.84 -19.36
C ASP A 521 -18.27 6.93 -18.85
N SER A 522 -18.35 6.65 -17.55
CA SER A 522 -19.37 5.73 -17.01
C SER A 522 -20.81 6.10 -17.35
N HIS A 523 -21.08 7.38 -17.63
CA HIS A 523 -22.43 7.92 -17.90
C HIS A 523 -22.75 8.03 -19.38
N THR A 524 -21.81 8.51 -20.20
CA THR A 524 -22.06 8.90 -21.58
C THR A 524 -21.88 7.75 -22.57
N ILE A 525 -22.99 7.20 -23.06
CA ILE A 525 -23.00 6.10 -24.03
C ILE A 525 -22.75 6.65 -25.44
N ILE A 526 -21.75 6.12 -26.14
CA ILE A 526 -21.44 6.41 -27.55
C ILE A 526 -22.23 5.47 -28.44
N ASP A 527 -22.18 4.17 -28.18
CA ASP A 527 -22.91 3.14 -28.92
C ASP A 527 -23.09 1.90 -28.05
N GLU A 528 -24.09 1.05 -28.37
CA GLU A 528 -24.34 -0.18 -27.63
C GLU A 528 -24.78 -1.32 -28.55
N LYS A 529 -24.41 -2.55 -28.20
CA LYS A 529 -24.87 -3.77 -28.84
C LYS A 529 -25.39 -4.77 -27.81
N SER A 530 -26.50 -5.41 -28.13
CA SER A 530 -27.06 -6.45 -27.27
C SER A 530 -26.30 -7.78 -27.45
N TYR A 531 -25.94 -8.39 -26.34
CA TYR A 531 -25.48 -9.76 -26.25
C TYR A 531 -26.50 -10.60 -25.49
N LYS A 532 -26.96 -11.68 -26.09
CA LYS A 532 -28.02 -12.51 -25.50
C LYS A 532 -27.42 -13.76 -24.87
N VAL A 533 -27.58 -13.89 -23.56
CA VAL A 533 -27.37 -15.15 -22.84
C VAL A 533 -28.62 -15.99 -22.97
N GLU A 534 -28.52 -17.12 -23.67
CA GLU A 534 -29.67 -17.96 -24.02
C GLU A 534 -30.18 -18.82 -22.87
N LYS A 535 -29.39 -19.03 -21.84
CA LYS A 535 -29.71 -19.88 -20.69
C LYS A 535 -28.86 -19.43 -19.47
N THR A 536 -29.51 -19.42 -18.32
CA THR A 536 -28.80 -19.22 -17.04
C THR A 536 -27.77 -20.33 -16.80
N THR A 537 -26.54 -19.94 -16.50
CA THR A 537 -25.44 -20.79 -16.07
C THR A 537 -25.12 -20.51 -14.62
N VAL A 538 -25.11 -21.55 -13.79
CA VAL A 538 -24.66 -21.49 -12.39
C VAL A 538 -23.34 -22.23 -12.31
N TYR A 539 -22.31 -21.54 -11.78
CA TYR A 539 -20.95 -22.07 -11.67
C TYR A 539 -20.74 -22.75 -10.29
N ASP A 540 -21.60 -23.76 -9.98
CA ASP A 540 -21.60 -24.48 -8.71
C ASP A 540 -20.84 -25.82 -8.79
N GLU A 541 -21.22 -26.69 -9.75
CA GLU A 541 -20.55 -27.97 -9.99
C GLU A 541 -19.37 -27.83 -10.98
N ASN A 542 -19.44 -26.85 -11.88
CA ASN A 542 -18.41 -26.52 -12.83
C ASN A 542 -17.90 -25.09 -12.51
N ALA A 543 -16.67 -24.99 -12.12
CA ALA A 543 -16.01 -23.72 -11.88
C ALA A 543 -16.00 -22.82 -13.14
N ARG A 544 -15.86 -21.52 -12.98
CA ARG A 544 -15.46 -20.63 -14.08
C ARG A 544 -14.13 -21.15 -14.66
N SER A 545 -13.85 -20.85 -15.90
CA SER A 545 -12.70 -21.42 -16.62
C SER A 545 -11.35 -21.08 -15.97
N THR A 546 -11.27 -19.96 -15.26
CA THR A 546 -10.07 -19.46 -14.58
C THR A 546 -9.95 -19.94 -13.13
N ASP A 547 -11.00 -20.54 -12.55
CA ASP A 547 -11.00 -21.06 -11.18
C ASP A 547 -10.54 -22.52 -11.15
N GLN A 548 -9.74 -22.91 -10.15
CA GLN A 548 -9.32 -24.30 -9.96
C GLN A 548 -10.45 -25.16 -9.33
N VAL A 549 -11.29 -24.54 -8.51
CA VAL A 549 -12.50 -25.12 -7.92
C VAL A 549 -13.63 -24.10 -7.97
N ALA A 550 -14.88 -24.58 -7.99
CA ALA A 550 -16.04 -23.70 -8.02
C ALA A 550 -16.15 -22.86 -6.75
N ALA A 551 -16.41 -21.57 -6.93
CA ALA A 551 -16.65 -20.65 -5.82
C ALA A 551 -17.94 -21.03 -5.08
N THR A 552 -17.93 -20.91 -3.76
CA THR A 552 -19.09 -21.09 -2.90
C THR A 552 -19.08 -20.08 -1.76
N ASN A 553 -20.18 -19.94 -1.02
CA ASN A 553 -20.18 -19.08 0.16
C ASN A 553 -19.17 -19.57 1.21
N LEU A 554 -18.20 -18.77 1.48
CA LEU A 554 -17.14 -19.03 2.44
C LEU A 554 -17.06 -17.94 3.53
N LEU A 555 -17.66 -16.77 3.30
CA LEU A 555 -17.56 -15.57 4.13
C LEU A 555 -18.87 -15.24 4.85
N ASP A 556 -19.81 -16.19 4.97
CA ASP A 556 -21.09 -15.99 5.66
C ASP A 556 -20.89 -15.49 7.12
N ALA A 557 -19.77 -15.85 7.78
CA ALA A 557 -19.45 -15.39 9.13
C ALA A 557 -19.13 -13.88 9.21
N ALA A 558 -18.69 -13.28 8.10
CA ALA A 558 -18.39 -11.85 8.01
C ALA A 558 -19.59 -11.00 7.59
N ARG A 559 -20.74 -11.63 7.30
CA ARG A 559 -21.94 -10.91 6.84
C ARG A 559 -22.53 -9.96 7.89
N GLY A 560 -22.41 -10.30 9.16
CA GLY A 560 -23.00 -9.54 10.27
C GLY A 560 -24.53 -9.45 10.26
N GLU A 561 -25.07 -8.81 11.28
CA GLU A 561 -26.50 -8.51 11.41
C GLU A 561 -26.75 -7.06 10.98
N ILE A 562 -26.41 -6.70 9.74
CA ILE A 562 -26.52 -5.37 9.18
C ILE A 562 -27.43 -5.35 7.94
N THR A 563 -28.00 -4.19 7.63
CA THR A 563 -28.79 -3.98 6.44
C THR A 563 -27.90 -3.54 5.30
N TYR A 564 -27.84 -4.36 4.24
CA TYR A 564 -27.11 -4.02 3.02
C TYR A 564 -27.99 -3.22 2.06
N LEU A 565 -27.39 -2.27 1.36
CA LEU A 565 -28.05 -1.52 0.31
C LEU A 565 -28.53 -2.46 -0.80
N SER A 566 -29.77 -2.28 -1.21
CA SER A 566 -30.40 -3.14 -2.22
C SER A 566 -31.07 -2.29 -3.28
N ARG A 567 -30.84 -2.62 -4.54
CA ARG A 567 -31.50 -2.04 -5.71
C ARG A 567 -33.02 -2.35 -5.75
N ALA A 568 -33.47 -3.36 -5.00
CA ALA A 568 -34.87 -3.74 -4.95
C ALA A 568 -35.80 -2.58 -4.61
N ASP A 569 -36.95 -2.52 -5.33
CA ASP A 569 -37.94 -1.46 -5.19
C ASP A 569 -37.35 -0.04 -5.26
N HIS A 570 -36.40 0.17 -6.19
CA HIS A 570 -35.76 1.46 -6.45
C HIS A 570 -34.97 2.00 -5.25
N PHE A 571 -34.13 1.16 -4.64
CA PHE A 571 -33.39 1.49 -3.42
C PHE A 571 -34.28 1.93 -2.24
N ALA A 572 -35.43 1.26 -2.08
CA ALA A 572 -36.37 1.60 -1.00
C ALA A 572 -35.77 1.56 0.41
N ASN A 573 -34.64 0.85 0.59
CA ASN A 573 -33.94 0.77 1.86
C ASN A 573 -32.74 1.73 2.00
N TYR A 574 -32.56 2.69 1.09
CA TYR A 574 -31.40 3.57 1.06
C TYR A 574 -31.14 4.25 2.41
N GLU A 575 -32.15 4.90 2.98
CA GLU A 575 -32.02 5.60 4.27
C GLU A 575 -31.63 4.66 5.43
N ASP A 576 -32.17 3.43 5.44
CA ASP A 576 -31.86 2.45 6.50
C ASP A 576 -30.44 1.85 6.34
N ALA A 577 -30.05 1.54 5.11
CA ALA A 577 -28.74 0.93 4.81
C ALA A 577 -27.57 1.90 4.96
N THR A 578 -27.79 3.19 4.64
CA THR A 578 -26.75 4.23 4.72
C THR A 578 -26.74 4.97 6.05
N ALA A 579 -27.66 4.65 6.99
CA ALA A 579 -27.67 5.24 8.31
C ALA A 579 -26.39 4.89 9.10
N ALA A 580 -25.99 5.79 9.99
CA ALA A 580 -24.92 5.51 10.92
C ALA A 580 -25.26 4.30 11.83
N PRO A 581 -24.29 3.50 12.24
CA PRO A 581 -24.51 2.38 13.15
C PRO A 581 -25.19 2.83 14.44
N THR A 582 -26.18 2.07 14.89
CA THR A 582 -26.89 2.32 16.17
C THR A 582 -26.68 1.21 17.18
N ASN A 583 -26.16 0.06 16.77
CA ASN A 583 -25.82 -1.05 17.63
C ASN A 583 -24.30 -1.18 17.79
N TYR A 584 -23.82 -0.94 19.00
CA TYR A 584 -22.41 -1.03 19.38
C TYR A 584 -22.11 -2.28 20.22
N THR A 585 -22.96 -3.31 20.13
CA THR A 585 -22.77 -4.55 20.88
C THR A 585 -22.54 -5.73 19.94
N MET A 586 -21.47 -6.47 20.16
CA MET A 586 -21.23 -7.74 19.48
C MET A 586 -22.15 -8.82 20.08
N SER A 587 -22.74 -9.65 19.22
CA SER A 587 -23.57 -10.78 19.69
C SER A 587 -22.73 -11.82 20.44
N GLU A 588 -23.35 -12.58 21.35
CA GLU A 588 -22.66 -13.62 22.12
C GLU A 588 -22.15 -14.74 21.21
N GLU A 589 -22.79 -14.99 20.05
CA GLU A 589 -22.34 -15.95 19.04
C GLU A 589 -21.02 -15.49 18.42
N ASN A 590 -20.94 -14.25 17.97
CA ASN A 590 -19.73 -13.66 17.39
C ASN A 590 -18.61 -13.49 18.44
N LYS A 591 -18.94 -13.16 19.69
CA LYS A 591 -17.95 -13.11 20.78
C LYS A 591 -17.31 -14.47 21.03
N ALA A 592 -18.06 -15.55 20.92
CA ALA A 592 -17.57 -16.90 21.14
C ALA A 592 -16.55 -17.37 20.07
N THR A 593 -16.62 -16.77 18.89
CA THR A 593 -15.70 -17.05 17.75
C THR A 593 -14.64 -15.98 17.58
N PHE A 594 -14.63 -14.93 18.40
CA PHE A 594 -13.74 -13.80 18.25
C PHE A 594 -12.27 -14.21 18.40
N PHE A 595 -11.47 -13.92 17.38
CA PHE A 595 -10.06 -14.28 17.34
C PHE A 595 -9.19 -13.35 18.19
N ASN A 596 -8.62 -13.86 19.28
CA ASN A 596 -7.73 -13.11 20.15
C ASN A 596 -6.72 -14.05 20.81
N ASN A 597 -5.54 -13.57 21.17
CA ASN A 597 -4.49 -14.38 21.79
C ASN A 597 -4.88 -14.89 23.20
N SER A 598 -5.79 -14.17 23.88
CA SER A 598 -6.25 -14.59 25.22
C SER A 598 -7.08 -15.88 25.22
N ASN A 599 -7.62 -16.27 24.06
CA ASN A 599 -8.42 -17.49 23.91
C ASN A 599 -7.75 -18.56 23.02
N TYR A 600 -6.47 -18.41 22.70
CA TYR A 600 -5.73 -19.38 21.90
C TYR A 600 -5.11 -20.47 22.79
N ASP A 601 -5.34 -21.73 22.45
CA ASP A 601 -4.71 -22.90 23.06
C ASP A 601 -4.17 -23.81 21.93
N PRO A 602 -2.85 -23.78 21.66
CA PRO A 602 -2.26 -24.58 20.60
C PRO A 602 -2.48 -26.09 20.76
N GLU A 603 -2.62 -26.60 22.01
CA GLU A 603 -2.90 -28.03 22.22
C GLU A 603 -4.30 -28.41 21.75
N ALA A 604 -5.29 -27.52 21.94
CA ALA A 604 -6.67 -27.74 21.50
C ALA A 604 -6.83 -27.72 19.97
N GLU A 605 -5.95 -27.03 19.27
CA GLU A 605 -5.93 -26.92 17.80
C GLU A 605 -5.13 -28.06 17.12
N ASN A 606 -4.59 -29.01 17.88
CA ASN A 606 -3.85 -30.14 17.31
C ASN A 606 -4.79 -31.22 16.75
N ASN A 607 -4.46 -31.73 15.57
CA ASN A 607 -5.13 -32.86 14.96
C ASN A 607 -4.38 -34.16 15.27
N ASP A 608 -4.97 -35.02 16.07
CA ASP A 608 -4.40 -36.31 16.46
C ASP A 608 -4.10 -37.26 15.28
N ALA A 609 -4.67 -36.99 14.10
CA ALA A 609 -4.44 -37.75 12.89
C ALA A 609 -3.20 -37.30 12.10
N ASP A 610 -2.60 -36.17 12.44
CA ASP A 610 -1.41 -35.69 11.77
C ASP A 610 -0.19 -36.53 12.13
N GLU A 611 0.58 -36.91 11.13
CA GLU A 611 1.86 -37.59 11.29
C GLU A 611 3.00 -36.58 11.32
N MET A 612 3.97 -36.77 12.21
CA MET A 612 5.12 -35.91 12.33
C MET A 612 5.98 -35.96 11.04
N PRO A 613 6.17 -34.83 10.36
CA PRO A 613 7.00 -34.78 9.16
C PRO A 613 8.48 -35.11 9.47
N THR A 614 9.20 -35.62 8.47
CA THR A 614 10.66 -35.77 8.55
C THR A 614 11.32 -34.40 8.63
N THR A 615 12.29 -34.23 9.53
CA THR A 615 13.09 -33.02 9.70
C THR A 615 14.57 -33.35 9.92
N GLY A 616 15.50 -32.50 9.49
CA GLY A 616 16.92 -32.60 9.71
C GLY A 616 17.61 -33.75 8.96
N ALA A 617 17.00 -34.27 7.89
CA ALA A 617 17.62 -35.27 7.00
C ALA A 617 18.90 -34.71 6.36
N LYS A 618 19.66 -35.58 5.75
CA LYS A 618 20.92 -35.22 5.07
C LYS A 618 20.92 -35.73 3.64
N ASN A 619 19.95 -35.28 2.84
CA ASN A 619 19.76 -35.68 1.45
C ASN A 619 20.76 -34.99 0.51
N GLY A 620 21.29 -33.82 0.91
CA GLY A 620 22.28 -33.04 0.16
C GLY A 620 21.68 -32.21 -0.97
N VAL A 621 20.36 -31.99 -0.95
CA VAL A 621 19.65 -31.16 -1.90
C VAL A 621 19.88 -29.69 -1.57
N LYS A 622 20.10 -28.86 -2.59
CA LYS A 622 20.24 -27.42 -2.43
C LYS A 622 19.05 -26.69 -3.06
N LEU A 623 18.64 -25.60 -2.43
CA LEU A 623 17.49 -24.84 -2.91
C LEU A 623 17.68 -24.40 -4.38
N ALA A 624 18.88 -24.01 -4.78
CA ALA A 624 19.20 -23.63 -6.16
C ALA A 624 18.91 -24.75 -7.19
N ASP A 625 18.92 -26.03 -6.77
CA ASP A 625 18.63 -27.18 -7.65
C ASP A 625 17.12 -27.29 -7.99
N LEU A 626 16.27 -26.54 -7.27
CA LEU A 626 14.80 -26.56 -7.43
C LEU A 626 14.28 -25.37 -8.27
N ARG A 627 15.17 -24.47 -8.70
CA ARG A 627 14.77 -23.31 -9.50
C ARG A 627 14.05 -23.74 -10.77
N GLY A 628 12.86 -23.18 -11.00
CA GLY A 628 12.04 -23.47 -12.20
C GLY A 628 11.33 -24.85 -12.16
N LEU A 629 11.43 -25.59 -11.05
CA LEU A 629 10.61 -26.79 -10.89
C LEU A 629 9.17 -26.39 -10.50
N ASP A 630 8.24 -27.24 -10.92
CA ASP A 630 6.84 -27.11 -10.53
C ASP A 630 6.69 -27.16 -9.01
N TYR A 631 5.68 -26.44 -8.48
CA TYR A 631 5.41 -26.43 -7.04
C TYR A 631 5.12 -27.83 -6.47
N GLU A 632 4.53 -28.74 -7.26
CA GLU A 632 4.20 -30.10 -6.85
C GLU A 632 5.31 -31.13 -7.17
N ASP A 633 6.49 -30.69 -7.61
CA ASP A 633 7.61 -31.60 -7.88
C ASP A 633 8.09 -32.27 -6.59
N ALA A 634 8.25 -33.59 -6.61
CA ALA A 634 8.62 -34.41 -5.44
C ALA A 634 9.97 -34.04 -4.81
N LYS A 635 10.86 -33.35 -5.53
CA LYS A 635 12.13 -32.84 -4.95
C LYS A 635 11.92 -31.83 -3.83
N TRP A 636 10.77 -31.17 -3.79
CA TRP A 636 10.45 -30.29 -2.68
C TRP A 636 10.40 -31.04 -1.37
N ASP A 637 9.82 -32.24 -1.33
CA ASP A 637 9.81 -33.07 -0.12
C ASP A 637 11.22 -33.46 0.33
N GLU A 638 12.11 -33.81 -0.62
CA GLU A 638 13.50 -34.14 -0.30
C GLU A 638 14.25 -32.96 0.30
N LEU A 639 14.03 -31.73 -0.19
CA LEU A 639 14.63 -30.51 0.35
C LEU A 639 14.06 -30.17 1.73
N LEU A 640 12.73 -30.22 1.86
CA LEU A 640 12.04 -29.88 3.10
C LEU A 640 12.38 -30.84 4.25
N ASP A 641 12.66 -32.10 3.95
CA ASP A 641 13.15 -33.08 4.92
C ASP A 641 14.51 -32.70 5.56
N GLU A 642 15.32 -31.88 4.85
CA GLU A 642 16.60 -31.40 5.40
C GLU A 642 16.46 -30.28 6.42
N LEU A 643 15.32 -29.52 6.35
CA LEU A 643 15.07 -28.42 7.30
C LEU A 643 14.87 -28.99 8.70
N THR A 644 15.51 -28.37 9.67
CA THR A 644 15.18 -28.57 11.08
C THR A 644 13.94 -27.72 11.45
N VAL A 645 13.29 -28.06 12.55
CA VAL A 645 12.20 -27.23 13.09
C VAL A 645 12.69 -25.79 13.34
N SER A 646 13.91 -25.62 13.82
CA SER A 646 14.50 -24.28 14.02
C SER A 646 14.76 -23.51 12.73
N ASP A 647 15.10 -24.20 11.63
CA ASP A 647 15.26 -23.53 10.33
C ASP A 647 13.91 -23.01 9.81
N MET A 648 12.86 -23.82 9.93
CA MET A 648 11.49 -23.43 9.54
C MET A 648 10.98 -22.30 10.40
N ASP A 649 11.17 -22.36 11.73
CA ASP A 649 10.80 -21.31 12.65
C ASP A 649 11.50 -19.98 12.33
N THR A 650 12.78 -20.00 11.99
CA THR A 650 13.53 -18.80 11.57
C THR A 650 12.98 -18.19 10.28
N LEU A 651 12.63 -19.02 9.29
CA LEU A 651 12.01 -18.55 8.04
C LEU A 651 10.68 -17.86 8.30
N ILE A 652 9.87 -18.40 9.21
CA ILE A 652 8.55 -17.88 9.56
C ILE A 652 8.67 -16.58 10.37
N ALA A 653 9.55 -16.59 11.39
CA ALA A 653 9.61 -15.53 12.39
C ALA A 653 10.26 -14.24 11.89
N LEU A 654 11.17 -14.31 10.90
CA LEU A 654 12.04 -13.19 10.51
C LEU A 654 11.81 -12.77 9.04
N GLY A 655 10.56 -12.44 8.69
CA GLY A 655 10.14 -12.03 7.34
C GLY A 655 10.18 -10.53 7.10
N GLY A 656 10.59 -9.72 8.06
CA GLY A 656 10.60 -8.26 7.90
C GLY A 656 11.73 -7.77 7.00
N TYR A 657 11.39 -7.20 5.86
CA TYR A 657 12.29 -6.63 4.85
C TYR A 657 13.29 -7.64 4.29
N GLN A 658 12.97 -8.92 4.39
CA GLN A 658 13.81 -10.04 3.96
C GLN A 658 13.04 -11.35 3.91
N THR A 659 13.67 -12.39 3.33
CA THR A 659 13.44 -13.78 3.74
C THR A 659 14.73 -14.33 4.33
N ALA A 660 14.64 -14.94 5.52
CA ALA A 660 15.83 -15.35 6.30
C ALA A 660 16.67 -16.40 5.57
N PRO A 661 18.01 -16.42 5.75
CA PRO A 661 18.89 -17.43 5.14
C PRO A 661 18.82 -18.77 5.89
N VAL A 662 18.97 -19.89 5.16
CA VAL A 662 19.14 -21.24 5.73
C VAL A 662 20.37 -21.91 5.10
N LYS A 663 21.43 -21.96 5.84
CA LYS A 663 22.75 -22.38 5.33
C LYS A 663 22.79 -23.83 4.84
N GLU A 664 22.11 -24.72 5.52
CA GLU A 664 22.13 -26.16 5.26
C GLU A 664 21.64 -26.50 3.85
N ILE A 665 20.61 -25.80 3.38
CA ILE A 665 20.06 -25.97 2.04
C ILE A 665 20.60 -24.93 1.03
N GLY A 666 21.52 -24.06 1.45
CA GLY A 666 22.07 -23.00 0.60
C GLY A 666 21.08 -21.90 0.28
N LYS A 667 20.06 -21.67 1.15
CA LYS A 667 19.16 -20.52 0.99
C LYS A 667 19.88 -19.25 1.41
N VAL A 668 19.93 -18.28 0.48
CA VAL A 668 20.49 -16.95 0.73
C VAL A 668 19.44 -16.03 1.35
N GLN A 669 19.89 -15.01 2.07
CA GLN A 669 19.03 -13.92 2.50
C GLN A 669 18.57 -13.11 1.29
N THR A 670 17.29 -12.79 1.18
CA THR A 670 16.79 -11.77 0.25
C THR A 670 16.69 -10.43 0.95
N VAL A 671 16.55 -9.36 0.19
CA VAL A 671 16.22 -8.03 0.68
C VAL A 671 14.89 -7.65 0.06
N ASP A 672 13.94 -7.23 0.87
CA ASP A 672 12.63 -6.78 0.45
C ASP A 672 12.44 -5.34 0.94
N CYS A 673 11.72 -4.52 0.18
CA CYS A 673 11.62 -3.08 0.46
C CYS A 673 10.20 -2.54 0.32
N ASP A 674 9.91 -1.51 1.10
CA ASP A 674 8.71 -0.68 0.96
C ASP A 674 8.72 0.11 -0.34
N GLY A 675 7.57 0.61 -0.70
CA GLY A 675 7.31 1.68 -1.61
C GLY A 675 6.46 1.33 -2.81
N PRO A 676 5.14 1.54 -2.75
CA PRO A 676 4.30 1.48 -3.95
C PRO A 676 4.78 2.38 -5.09
N ALA A 677 5.26 3.58 -4.77
CA ALA A 677 5.75 4.54 -5.78
C ALA A 677 7.27 4.51 -6.00
N SER A 678 8.06 3.80 -5.17
CA SER A 678 9.52 3.77 -5.23
C SER A 678 10.08 2.57 -4.46
N ILE A 679 11.37 2.28 -4.60
CA ILE A 679 12.06 1.35 -3.70
C ILE A 679 12.65 2.14 -2.54
N ASN A 680 12.18 1.88 -1.32
CA ASN A 680 12.62 2.51 -0.09
C ASN A 680 13.31 1.50 0.82
N ASN A 681 14.64 1.50 0.86
CA ASN A 681 15.38 0.64 1.77
C ASN A 681 15.53 1.32 3.12
N ASN A 682 14.67 0.96 4.04
CA ASN A 682 14.59 1.54 5.39
C ASN A 682 15.85 1.31 6.23
N PHE A 683 16.65 0.29 5.96
CA PHE A 683 17.86 -0.07 6.73
C PHE A 683 19.10 0.68 6.26
N THR A 684 19.25 0.86 4.94
CA THR A 684 20.39 1.59 4.37
C THR A 684 20.13 3.07 4.22
N GLY A 685 18.87 3.50 4.27
CA GLY A 685 18.43 4.86 3.95
C GLY A 685 18.60 5.22 2.48
N LYS A 686 18.80 4.22 1.61
CA LYS A 686 18.85 4.40 0.16
C LYS A 686 17.46 4.24 -0.44
N GLY A 687 17.22 4.95 -1.52
CA GLY A 687 15.97 4.87 -2.25
C GLY A 687 16.16 5.01 -3.76
N SER A 688 15.08 4.83 -4.49
CA SER A 688 15.04 5.00 -5.95
C SER A 688 14.34 6.28 -6.37
N ILE A 689 14.24 6.52 -7.68
CA ILE A 689 13.32 7.51 -8.24
C ILE A 689 11.90 7.15 -7.80
N GLY A 690 11.13 8.18 -7.41
CA GLY A 690 9.73 8.06 -7.02
C GLY A 690 8.80 8.41 -8.18
N PHE A 691 7.90 7.48 -8.48
CA PHE A 691 6.85 7.64 -9.48
C PHE A 691 5.64 8.40 -8.93
N PRO A 692 4.71 8.84 -9.78
CA PRO A 692 3.44 9.40 -9.36
C PRO A 692 2.65 8.45 -8.45
N ALA A 693 1.72 9.02 -7.71
CA ALA A 693 0.77 8.30 -6.86
C ALA A 693 0.00 7.24 -7.65
N GLY A 694 -0.44 6.16 -6.99
CA GLY A 694 -1.19 5.07 -7.63
C GLY A 694 -2.41 5.55 -8.40
N VAL A 695 -3.16 6.48 -7.84
CA VAL A 695 -4.32 7.10 -8.50
C VAL A 695 -3.93 7.83 -9.80
N MET A 696 -2.76 8.46 -9.88
CA MET A 696 -2.31 9.07 -11.15
C MET A 696 -1.91 8.01 -12.18
N ILE A 697 -1.33 6.89 -11.76
CA ILE A 697 -1.04 5.78 -12.67
C ILE A 697 -2.36 5.22 -13.22
N ALA A 698 -3.38 5.05 -12.38
CA ALA A 698 -4.70 4.61 -12.82
C ALA A 698 -5.36 5.59 -13.79
N ASN A 699 -5.25 6.91 -13.55
CA ASN A 699 -5.77 7.95 -14.43
C ASN A 699 -5.18 7.90 -15.85
N THR A 700 -4.06 7.21 -16.05
CA THR A 700 -3.52 7.00 -17.42
C THR A 700 -4.41 6.10 -18.26
N TRP A 701 -5.17 5.19 -17.65
CA TRP A 701 -5.91 4.12 -18.33
C TRP A 701 -5.06 3.40 -19.38
N ASN A 702 -3.78 3.20 -19.05
CA ASN A 702 -2.77 2.68 -19.96
C ASN A 702 -1.97 1.54 -19.32
N VAL A 703 -2.33 0.31 -19.66
CA VAL A 703 -1.68 -0.89 -19.14
C VAL A 703 -0.21 -1.03 -19.60
N ASP A 704 0.15 -0.45 -20.76
CA ASP A 704 1.54 -0.44 -21.21
C ASP A 704 2.41 0.42 -20.30
N LEU A 705 1.91 1.57 -19.84
CA LEU A 705 2.61 2.41 -18.85
C LEU A 705 2.68 1.73 -17.48
N ALA A 706 1.64 0.99 -17.07
CA ALA A 706 1.68 0.20 -15.84
C ALA A 706 2.76 -0.90 -15.91
N THR A 707 2.88 -1.57 -17.06
CA THR A 707 3.97 -2.54 -17.34
C THR A 707 5.35 -1.88 -17.31
N ALA A 708 5.49 -0.71 -17.94
CA ALA A 708 6.73 0.06 -17.95
C ALA A 708 7.12 0.51 -16.53
N PHE A 709 6.16 0.97 -15.75
CA PHE A 709 6.33 1.32 -14.33
C PHE A 709 6.86 0.11 -13.53
N GLY A 710 6.18 -1.03 -13.61
CA GLY A 710 6.63 -2.25 -12.94
C GLY A 710 8.03 -2.70 -13.38
N THR A 711 8.32 -2.62 -14.68
CA THR A 711 9.65 -2.96 -15.24
C THR A 711 10.73 -2.02 -14.70
N SER A 712 10.45 -0.72 -14.61
CA SER A 712 11.39 0.28 -14.06
C SER A 712 11.63 0.07 -12.56
N ILE A 713 10.57 -0.23 -11.79
CA ILE A 713 10.71 -0.64 -10.38
C ILE A 713 11.60 -1.88 -10.29
N GLY A 714 11.36 -2.90 -11.12
CA GLY A 714 12.16 -4.13 -11.15
C GLY A 714 13.63 -3.87 -11.49
N GLU A 715 13.92 -3.01 -12.45
CA GLU A 715 15.29 -2.62 -12.82
C GLU A 715 16.01 -1.89 -11.67
N MET A 716 15.34 -0.95 -11.01
CA MET A 716 15.89 -0.23 -9.87
C MET A 716 16.11 -1.18 -8.68
N ALA A 717 15.15 -2.07 -8.42
CA ALA A 717 15.26 -3.10 -7.38
C ALA A 717 16.43 -4.04 -7.63
N ASP A 718 16.63 -4.50 -8.87
CA ASP A 718 17.76 -5.36 -9.23
C ASP A 718 19.10 -4.68 -8.97
N GLN A 719 19.27 -3.44 -9.39
CA GLN A 719 20.50 -2.67 -9.13
C GLN A 719 20.72 -2.39 -7.63
N MET A 720 19.66 -2.26 -6.86
CA MET A 720 19.71 -2.06 -5.40
C MET A 720 19.85 -3.38 -4.62
N GLY A 721 19.85 -4.53 -5.28
CA GLY A 721 19.95 -5.84 -4.64
C GLY A 721 18.65 -6.28 -3.95
N VAL A 722 17.51 -5.70 -4.31
CA VAL A 722 16.19 -5.96 -3.75
C VAL A 722 15.49 -7.06 -4.55
N SER A 723 14.92 -8.05 -3.88
CA SER A 723 14.23 -9.18 -4.49
C SER A 723 12.72 -9.14 -4.30
N GLY A 724 12.24 -8.53 -3.24
CA GLY A 724 10.82 -8.36 -2.93
C GLY A 724 10.42 -6.89 -2.87
N TRP A 725 9.29 -6.57 -3.48
CA TRP A 725 8.70 -5.23 -3.51
C TRP A 725 7.35 -5.26 -2.79
N TYR A 726 7.22 -4.53 -1.65
CA TYR A 726 5.98 -4.44 -0.88
C TYR A 726 4.94 -3.56 -1.58
N ALA A 727 4.52 -4.01 -2.74
CA ALA A 727 3.57 -3.38 -3.66
C ALA A 727 3.21 -4.35 -4.81
N PRO A 728 2.24 -3.99 -5.71
CA PRO A 728 1.40 -2.79 -5.65
C PRO A 728 0.35 -2.86 -4.56
N ALA A 729 -0.13 -1.69 -4.12
CA ALA A 729 -1.28 -1.56 -3.24
C ALA A 729 -2.53 -1.34 -4.10
N MET A 730 -3.60 -2.12 -3.87
CA MET A 730 -4.74 -2.17 -4.79
C MET A 730 -6.11 -2.30 -4.11
N ASN A 731 -6.21 -1.85 -2.86
CA ASN A 731 -7.51 -1.75 -2.19
C ASN A 731 -8.42 -0.76 -2.91
N ILE A 732 -9.71 -0.85 -2.69
CA ILE A 732 -10.71 -0.05 -3.40
C ILE A 732 -10.87 1.31 -2.73
N HIS A 733 -11.04 2.38 -3.52
CA HIS A 733 -11.45 3.70 -3.04
C HIS A 733 -12.92 3.67 -2.63
N ARG A 734 -13.22 2.94 -1.54
CA ARG A 734 -14.57 2.82 -0.99
C ARG A 734 -15.10 4.16 -0.49
N SER A 735 -14.23 4.98 0.08
CA SER A 735 -14.53 6.33 0.58
C SER A 735 -13.48 7.32 0.11
N ALA A 736 -13.92 8.50 -0.28
CA ALA A 736 -13.03 9.62 -0.58
C ALA A 736 -12.16 10.03 0.62
N PHE A 737 -12.57 9.72 1.85
CA PHE A 737 -11.87 10.08 3.08
C PHE A 737 -10.77 9.09 3.49
N ALA A 738 -10.59 7.98 2.80
CA ALA A 738 -9.56 7.01 3.14
C ALA A 738 -8.15 7.57 2.92
N GLY A 739 -7.31 7.46 3.94
CA GLY A 739 -5.99 8.11 3.97
C GLY A 739 -4.99 7.58 2.95
N ARG A 740 -5.14 6.31 2.52
CA ARG A 740 -4.23 5.65 1.57
C ARG A 740 -4.73 5.60 0.13
N ASN A 741 -5.82 6.31 -0.23
CA ASN A 741 -6.26 6.37 -1.62
C ASN A 741 -5.14 6.83 -2.58
N PHE A 742 -4.17 7.60 -2.10
CA PHE A 742 -3.05 8.04 -2.94
C PHE A 742 -2.22 6.89 -3.52
N GLU A 743 -2.08 5.77 -2.82
CA GLU A 743 -1.30 4.61 -3.27
C GLU A 743 -2.15 3.49 -3.86
N TYR A 744 -3.46 3.52 -3.65
CA TYR A 744 -4.44 2.67 -4.30
C TYR A 744 -4.80 3.23 -5.68
N TYR A 745 -5.51 2.47 -6.49
CA TYR A 745 -5.71 2.86 -7.90
C TYR A 745 -7.05 3.54 -8.17
N SER A 746 -8.16 2.95 -7.72
CA SER A 746 -9.49 3.35 -8.20
C SER A 746 -10.61 2.85 -7.27
N GLU A 747 -11.80 3.44 -7.44
CA GLU A 747 -13.07 2.89 -6.96
C GLU A 747 -13.53 1.65 -7.75
N ASP A 748 -12.98 1.43 -8.96
CA ASP A 748 -13.34 0.32 -9.82
C ASP A 748 -12.35 -0.86 -9.69
N PRO A 749 -12.83 -2.08 -9.44
CA PRO A 749 -11.99 -3.25 -9.26
C PRO A 749 -11.31 -3.74 -10.56
N VAL A 750 -11.91 -3.50 -11.73
CA VAL A 750 -11.34 -3.93 -13.03
C VAL A 750 -10.21 -3.00 -13.44
N LEU A 751 -10.38 -1.68 -13.30
CA LEU A 751 -9.32 -0.71 -13.54
C LEU A 751 -8.16 -0.95 -12.56
N SER A 752 -8.46 -1.11 -11.26
CA SER A 752 -7.45 -1.39 -10.23
C SER A 752 -6.67 -2.68 -10.52
N GLY A 753 -7.39 -3.74 -10.88
CA GLY A 753 -6.79 -5.04 -11.23
C GLY A 753 -5.92 -4.96 -12.47
N ALA A 754 -6.40 -4.35 -13.55
CA ALA A 754 -5.67 -4.23 -14.81
C ALA A 754 -4.35 -3.43 -14.67
N ILE A 755 -4.36 -2.34 -13.91
CA ILE A 755 -3.14 -1.57 -13.62
C ILE A 755 -2.19 -2.38 -12.74
N ALA A 756 -2.70 -3.01 -11.68
CA ALA A 756 -1.90 -3.76 -10.72
C ALA A 756 -1.23 -4.99 -11.34
N GLU A 757 -1.98 -5.83 -12.09
CA GLU A 757 -1.44 -7.04 -12.72
C GLU A 757 -0.31 -6.73 -13.70
N ASN A 758 -0.45 -5.65 -14.48
CA ASN A 758 0.57 -5.21 -15.42
C ASN A 758 1.82 -4.66 -14.72
N ALA A 759 1.67 -3.96 -13.59
CA ALA A 759 2.80 -3.56 -12.76
C ALA A 759 3.52 -4.77 -12.15
N VAL A 760 2.78 -5.78 -11.64
CA VAL A 760 3.34 -7.04 -11.14
C VAL A 760 4.10 -7.78 -12.24
N ALA A 761 3.50 -7.95 -13.41
CA ALA A 761 4.13 -8.60 -14.56
C ALA A 761 5.42 -7.87 -14.99
N GLY A 762 5.39 -6.52 -15.00
CA GLY A 762 6.57 -5.70 -15.30
C GLY A 762 7.73 -5.97 -14.33
N ALA A 763 7.49 -5.93 -13.03
CA ALA A 763 8.51 -6.19 -12.00
C ALA A 763 9.06 -7.63 -12.09
N ALA A 764 8.20 -8.60 -12.36
CA ALA A 764 8.57 -10.00 -12.51
C ALA A 764 9.55 -10.24 -13.67
N THR A 765 9.56 -9.40 -14.72
CA THR A 765 10.54 -9.48 -15.83
C THR A 765 11.99 -9.33 -15.35
N LYS A 766 12.20 -8.74 -14.18
CA LYS A 766 13.51 -8.56 -13.53
C LYS A 766 13.74 -9.52 -12.37
N GLY A 767 12.87 -10.54 -12.22
CA GLY A 767 12.94 -11.52 -11.14
C GLY A 767 12.62 -10.94 -9.76
N VAL A 768 11.94 -9.80 -9.69
CA VAL A 768 11.45 -9.18 -8.45
C VAL A 768 10.03 -9.66 -8.20
N TYR A 769 9.78 -10.26 -7.03
CA TYR A 769 8.44 -10.66 -6.64
C TYR A 769 7.73 -9.50 -5.93
N ALA A 770 6.51 -9.24 -6.40
CA ALA A 770 5.63 -8.23 -5.82
C ALA A 770 4.80 -8.84 -4.69
N TYR A 771 4.64 -8.10 -3.59
CA TYR A 771 3.69 -8.41 -2.52
C TYR A 771 2.42 -7.62 -2.74
N ILE A 772 1.47 -8.23 -3.44
CA ILE A 772 0.17 -7.59 -3.64
C ILE A 772 -0.49 -7.33 -2.30
N LYS A 773 -0.93 -6.06 -2.06
CA LYS A 773 -1.38 -5.61 -0.74
C LYS A 773 -2.55 -4.63 -0.82
N HIS A 774 -3.27 -4.41 0.30
CA HIS A 774 -3.29 -5.23 1.52
C HIS A 774 -4.48 -6.18 1.43
N PHE A 775 -4.22 -7.45 1.43
CA PHE A 775 -5.19 -8.51 1.16
C PHE A 775 -6.01 -8.84 2.41
N ALA A 776 -7.27 -8.41 2.44
CA ALA A 776 -8.02 -7.48 1.62
C ALA A 776 -8.92 -6.58 2.50
N LEU A 777 -9.78 -5.74 1.90
CA LEU A 777 -10.73 -4.87 2.60
C LEU A 777 -10.10 -3.88 3.59
N ASN A 778 -8.89 -3.39 3.31
CA ASN A 778 -8.24 -2.32 4.08
C ASN A 778 -8.55 -0.97 3.41
N ASP A 779 -9.82 -0.55 3.45
CA ASP A 779 -10.30 0.63 2.76
C ASP A 779 -10.49 1.83 3.70
N GLN A 780 -9.96 1.75 4.92
CA GLN A 780 -9.76 2.83 5.88
C GLN A 780 -8.54 2.59 6.76
N GLU A 781 -7.90 3.66 7.23
CA GLU A 781 -6.75 3.61 8.14
C GLU A 781 -7.16 3.65 9.61
N THR A 782 -8.29 4.31 9.90
CA THR A 782 -8.83 4.46 11.26
C THR A 782 -9.06 3.07 11.87
N ASN A 783 -8.41 2.84 13.01
CA ASN A 783 -8.54 1.60 13.80
C ASN A 783 -8.05 0.30 13.14
N ARG A 784 -7.41 0.34 11.99
CA ARG A 784 -7.01 -0.88 11.27
C ARG A 784 -6.28 -1.91 12.15
N THR A 785 -5.47 -1.47 13.13
CA THR A 785 -4.72 -2.33 14.06
C THR A 785 -5.46 -2.66 15.35
N ASN A 786 -6.62 -2.02 15.61
CA ASN A 786 -7.40 -2.16 16.85
C ASN A 786 -8.48 -3.23 16.74
N GLN A 787 -8.13 -4.40 16.17
CA GLN A 787 -9.07 -5.51 15.97
C GLN A 787 -10.34 -5.03 15.24
N LEU A 788 -10.16 -4.32 14.11
CA LEU A 788 -11.23 -3.71 13.32
C LEU A 788 -12.07 -4.78 12.62
N CYS A 789 -13.22 -5.13 13.16
CA CYS A 789 -14.18 -6.04 12.55
C CYS A 789 -14.82 -5.38 11.32
N THR A 790 -14.47 -5.83 10.13
CA THR A 790 -15.11 -5.39 8.88
C THR A 790 -16.24 -6.35 8.56
N TRP A 791 -17.47 -5.83 8.50
CA TRP A 791 -18.66 -6.60 8.17
C TRP A 791 -19.08 -6.35 6.72
N PHE A 792 -19.19 -7.39 5.93
CA PHE A 792 -19.50 -7.34 4.50
C PHE A 792 -20.21 -8.61 4.03
N ASN A 793 -20.84 -8.59 2.85
CA ASN A 793 -21.42 -9.77 2.25
C ASN A 793 -20.46 -10.42 1.24
N GLU A 794 -20.70 -11.71 0.95
CA GLU A 794 -19.87 -12.50 0.03
C GLU A 794 -19.82 -11.89 -1.37
N GLN A 795 -20.95 -11.38 -1.87
CA GLN A 795 -21.02 -10.78 -3.20
C GLN A 795 -20.08 -9.58 -3.32
N SER A 796 -20.15 -8.63 -2.39
CA SER A 796 -19.26 -7.45 -2.42
C SER A 796 -17.79 -7.82 -2.26
N ALA A 797 -17.50 -8.81 -1.41
CA ALA A 797 -16.14 -9.30 -1.28
C ALA A 797 -15.58 -9.79 -2.61
N ARG A 798 -16.33 -10.64 -3.34
CA ARG A 798 -15.88 -11.27 -4.58
C ARG A 798 -15.87 -10.35 -5.79
N GLU A 799 -16.89 -9.49 -5.93
CA GLU A 799 -17.05 -8.66 -7.12
C GLU A 799 -16.28 -7.32 -7.02
N ILE A 800 -15.99 -6.86 -5.80
CA ILE A 800 -15.37 -5.55 -5.57
C ILE A 800 -13.98 -5.70 -4.91
N TYR A 801 -13.93 -6.14 -3.65
CA TYR A 801 -12.73 -6.01 -2.81
C TYR A 801 -11.64 -7.05 -3.07
N LEU A 802 -12.01 -8.26 -3.48
CA LEU A 802 -11.08 -9.34 -3.83
C LEU A 802 -10.71 -9.36 -5.31
N LYS A 803 -11.51 -8.73 -6.18
CA LYS A 803 -11.35 -8.79 -7.64
C LYS A 803 -9.98 -8.30 -8.14
N PRO A 804 -9.40 -7.19 -7.68
CA PRO A 804 -8.07 -6.77 -8.12
C PRO A 804 -6.98 -7.80 -7.79
N PHE A 805 -7.08 -8.42 -6.62
CA PHE A 805 -6.16 -9.48 -6.19
C PHE A 805 -6.33 -10.77 -7.00
N GLU A 806 -7.59 -11.15 -7.30
CA GLU A 806 -7.91 -12.28 -8.16
C GLU A 806 -7.22 -12.13 -9.53
N MET A 807 -7.34 -10.95 -10.16
CA MET A 807 -6.70 -10.64 -11.44
C MET A 807 -5.17 -10.78 -11.35
N CYS A 808 -4.54 -10.17 -10.36
CA CYS A 808 -3.09 -10.30 -10.18
C CYS A 808 -2.62 -11.75 -9.97
N VAL A 809 -3.37 -12.56 -9.26
CA VAL A 809 -3.01 -13.98 -9.03
C VAL A 809 -3.14 -14.79 -10.30
N LYS A 810 -4.22 -14.57 -11.08
CA LYS A 810 -4.53 -15.38 -12.26
C LYS A 810 -3.77 -14.93 -13.51
N ASP A 811 -3.61 -13.62 -13.70
CA ASP A 811 -3.15 -13.07 -14.97
C ASP A 811 -1.68 -12.61 -14.95
N SER A 812 -1.10 -12.34 -13.76
CA SER A 812 0.29 -11.91 -13.63
C SER A 812 1.22 -12.87 -12.87
N ASP A 813 0.72 -14.02 -12.44
CA ASP A 813 1.49 -15.02 -11.66
C ASP A 813 2.16 -14.42 -10.41
N ALA A 814 1.40 -13.61 -9.63
CA ALA A 814 1.88 -13.02 -8.40
C ALA A 814 2.40 -14.10 -7.42
N LYS A 815 3.57 -13.88 -6.81
CA LYS A 815 4.29 -14.86 -5.98
C LYS A 815 4.32 -14.53 -4.49
N ALA A 816 3.83 -13.38 -4.08
CA ALA A 816 3.73 -12.99 -2.69
C ALA A 816 2.49 -12.13 -2.44
N VAL A 817 1.95 -12.24 -1.23
CA VAL A 817 0.80 -11.49 -0.76
C VAL A 817 1.14 -10.88 0.60
N MET A 818 0.77 -9.62 0.83
CA MET A 818 0.77 -9.02 2.17
C MET A 818 -0.67 -8.87 2.64
N THR A 819 -0.99 -9.49 3.78
CA THR A 819 -2.34 -9.44 4.35
C THR A 819 -2.63 -8.11 5.04
N ALA A 820 -3.91 -7.76 5.16
CA ALA A 820 -4.36 -6.56 5.86
C ALA A 820 -4.42 -6.77 7.39
N PHE A 821 -4.52 -5.67 8.15
CA PHE A 821 -4.67 -5.73 9.62
C PHE A 821 -6.10 -6.03 10.08
N ASN A 822 -7.11 -5.58 9.30
CA ASN A 822 -8.52 -5.68 9.66
C ASN A 822 -9.00 -7.13 9.79
N PHE A 823 -10.15 -7.29 10.40
CA PHE A 823 -10.83 -8.59 10.57
C PHE A 823 -11.94 -8.75 9.53
N TYR A 824 -12.17 -9.97 9.08
CA TYR A 824 -13.37 -10.39 8.36
C TYR A 824 -14.37 -10.90 9.39
N GLY A 825 -15.35 -10.06 9.74
CA GLY A 825 -16.20 -10.34 10.91
C GLY A 825 -15.36 -10.46 12.19
N THR A 826 -15.19 -11.68 12.69
CA THR A 826 -14.48 -11.96 13.96
C THR A 826 -13.07 -12.53 13.79
N THR A 827 -12.58 -12.71 12.55
CA THR A 827 -11.30 -13.35 12.24
C THR A 827 -10.36 -12.39 11.51
N PRO A 828 -9.10 -12.20 11.95
CA PRO A 828 -8.19 -11.29 11.27
C PRO A 828 -7.84 -11.81 9.86
N ALA A 829 -7.75 -10.90 8.90
CA ALA A 829 -7.32 -11.21 7.52
C ALA A 829 -6.01 -12.00 7.48
N GLN A 830 -5.11 -11.74 8.43
CA GLN A 830 -3.82 -12.42 8.59
C GLN A 830 -3.92 -13.90 8.97
N ALA A 831 -5.09 -14.37 9.42
CA ALA A 831 -5.29 -15.74 9.87
C ALA A 831 -6.68 -16.30 9.48
N ASP A 832 -7.26 -15.77 8.42
CA ASP A 832 -8.50 -16.33 7.87
C ASP A 832 -8.18 -17.45 6.87
N SER A 833 -8.25 -18.70 7.36
CA SER A 833 -7.97 -19.88 6.53
C SER A 833 -8.93 -20.01 5.33
N THR A 834 -10.13 -19.46 5.45
CA THR A 834 -11.11 -19.45 4.37
C THR A 834 -10.62 -18.61 3.20
N VAL A 835 -10.09 -17.43 3.48
CA VAL A 835 -9.59 -16.56 2.44
C VAL A 835 -8.19 -16.99 1.98
N LEU A 836 -7.29 -17.35 2.91
CA LEU A 836 -5.89 -17.64 2.58
C LEU A 836 -5.69 -19.02 1.94
N ASN A 837 -6.46 -20.03 2.34
CA ASN A 837 -6.34 -21.37 1.77
C ASN A 837 -7.42 -21.62 0.72
N ASN A 838 -8.73 -21.48 1.06
CA ASN A 838 -9.77 -21.90 0.15
C ASN A 838 -9.92 -20.94 -1.05
N ILE A 839 -9.94 -19.61 -0.84
CA ILE A 839 -10.08 -18.65 -1.94
C ILE A 839 -8.74 -18.46 -2.67
N LEU A 840 -7.73 -17.98 -1.96
CA LEU A 840 -6.45 -17.60 -2.57
C LEU A 840 -5.72 -18.80 -3.21
N ARG A 841 -5.58 -19.92 -2.47
CA ARG A 841 -4.76 -21.06 -2.91
C ARG A 841 -5.55 -22.12 -3.69
N ASP A 842 -6.76 -22.49 -3.20
CA ASP A 842 -7.52 -23.57 -3.80
C ASP A 842 -8.38 -23.09 -4.97
N GLU A 843 -9.08 -21.95 -4.83
CA GLU A 843 -9.95 -21.42 -5.88
C GLU A 843 -9.14 -20.72 -6.98
N TRP A 844 -8.27 -19.77 -6.61
CA TRP A 844 -7.49 -19.01 -7.61
C TRP A 844 -6.17 -19.68 -8.04
N GLY A 845 -5.70 -20.67 -7.29
CA GLY A 845 -4.47 -21.39 -7.62
C GLY A 845 -3.16 -20.71 -7.24
N PHE A 846 -3.19 -19.77 -6.31
CA PHE A 846 -1.98 -19.07 -5.86
C PHE A 846 -0.90 -20.03 -5.35
N ARG A 847 0.31 -19.87 -5.86
CA ARG A 847 1.52 -20.62 -5.46
C ARG A 847 2.63 -19.65 -5.13
N GLY A 848 2.73 -19.32 -3.86
CA GLY A 848 3.68 -18.36 -3.30
C GLY A 848 3.47 -18.23 -1.81
N PHE A 849 4.10 -17.26 -1.15
CA PHE A 849 3.93 -17.10 0.29
C PHE A 849 3.13 -15.86 0.67
N VAL A 850 2.52 -15.95 1.84
CA VAL A 850 1.70 -14.92 2.47
C VAL A 850 2.50 -14.33 3.63
N LEU A 851 2.70 -13.02 3.59
CA LEU A 851 3.35 -12.24 4.64
C LEU A 851 2.26 -11.48 5.43
N THR A 852 2.42 -11.35 6.75
CA THR A 852 1.58 -10.42 7.51
C THR A 852 1.86 -8.98 7.08
N ASP A 853 0.95 -8.04 7.33
CA ASP A 853 1.35 -6.66 7.56
C ASP A 853 2.22 -6.59 8.84
N TYR A 854 2.70 -5.39 9.24
CA TYR A 854 3.66 -5.25 10.33
C TYR A 854 3.26 -6.06 11.58
N TYR A 855 4.15 -6.96 11.99
CA TYR A 855 3.90 -7.85 13.12
C TYR A 855 4.26 -7.16 14.44
N GLY A 856 3.31 -7.05 15.36
CA GLY A 856 3.45 -6.33 16.61
C GLY A 856 2.61 -6.91 17.76
N VAL A 857 2.28 -6.10 18.74
CA VAL A 857 1.58 -6.52 19.96
C VAL A 857 0.13 -6.03 19.94
N TYR A 858 -0.64 -6.45 18.93
CA TYR A 858 -2.02 -5.99 18.70
C TYR A 858 -3.09 -6.89 19.35
N GLY A 859 -2.68 -7.85 20.20
CA GLY A 859 -3.61 -8.72 20.95
C GLY A 859 -4.14 -9.93 20.18
N TYR A 860 -3.87 -10.04 18.88
CA TYR A 860 -4.36 -11.14 18.02
C TYR A 860 -3.25 -11.80 17.20
N GLN A 861 -2.08 -11.18 17.06
CA GLN A 861 -0.99 -11.76 16.28
C GLN A 861 -0.27 -12.84 17.08
N ASP A 862 -0.26 -14.06 16.53
CA ASP A 862 0.43 -15.24 17.05
C ASP A 862 0.92 -16.09 15.88
N SER A 863 2.21 -16.33 15.80
CA SER A 863 2.85 -16.98 14.66
C SER A 863 2.41 -18.43 14.47
N ASP A 864 2.22 -19.19 15.58
CA ASP A 864 1.74 -20.57 15.50
C ASP A 864 0.31 -20.63 14.95
N ARG A 865 -0.58 -19.78 15.48
CA ARG A 865 -1.96 -19.71 15.03
C ARG A 865 -2.07 -19.23 13.58
N PHE A 866 -1.20 -18.29 13.17
CA PHE A 866 -1.21 -17.73 11.83
C PHE A 866 -0.78 -18.76 10.77
N ILE A 867 0.32 -19.50 10.99
CA ILE A 867 0.75 -20.51 10.02
C ILE A 867 -0.21 -21.69 9.89
N ARG A 868 -0.93 -22.02 10.95
CA ARG A 868 -2.00 -23.04 10.92
C ARG A 868 -3.18 -22.63 10.04
N ASN A 869 -3.36 -21.31 9.83
CA ASN A 869 -4.46 -20.73 9.07
C ASN A 869 -4.05 -20.21 7.68
N GLY A 870 -2.84 -20.49 7.20
CA GLY A 870 -2.44 -20.24 5.82
C GLY A 870 -1.55 -19.00 5.60
N ASN A 871 -1.21 -18.26 6.67
CA ASN A 871 -0.12 -17.28 6.62
C ASN A 871 1.22 -18.02 6.70
N ASP A 872 2.29 -17.45 6.15
CA ASP A 872 3.57 -18.14 6.06
C ASP A 872 4.70 -17.41 6.78
N CYS A 873 4.61 -16.08 6.93
CA CYS A 873 5.76 -15.29 7.34
C CYS A 873 5.34 -14.03 8.10
N MET A 874 6.12 -13.66 9.12
CA MET A 874 5.85 -12.50 9.98
C MET A 874 6.68 -11.30 9.54
N LEU A 875 6.04 -10.14 9.25
CA LEU A 875 6.72 -8.90 8.87
C LEU A 875 7.36 -8.26 10.10
N VAL A 876 8.48 -8.79 10.55
CA VAL A 876 9.28 -8.24 11.65
C VAL A 876 10.77 -8.53 11.41
N ALA A 877 11.63 -7.55 11.66
CA ALA A 877 13.05 -7.64 11.39
C ALA A 877 13.90 -8.04 12.62
N TYR A 878 13.34 -7.94 13.81
CA TYR A 878 14.04 -8.26 15.06
C TYR A 878 13.57 -9.60 15.65
N ASP A 879 14.50 -10.29 16.29
CA ASP A 879 14.32 -11.61 16.88
C ASP A 879 13.84 -11.48 18.33
N THR A 880 12.57 -11.79 18.61
CA THR A 880 11.96 -11.80 19.95
C THR A 880 11.19 -13.10 20.19
N GLU A 881 10.91 -13.44 21.45
CA GLU A 881 10.15 -14.65 21.77
C GLU A 881 8.72 -14.63 21.16
N THR A 882 8.16 -13.45 20.89
CA THR A 882 6.78 -13.28 20.45
C THR A 882 6.53 -13.56 18.97
N ASN A 883 7.56 -13.46 18.13
CA ASN A 883 7.43 -13.73 16.69
C ASN A 883 7.81 -15.15 16.27
N HIS A 884 8.30 -15.96 17.21
CA HIS A 884 8.55 -17.39 16.98
C HIS A 884 7.30 -18.24 17.18
N VAL A 885 7.27 -19.39 16.52
CA VAL A 885 6.19 -20.37 16.63
C VAL A 885 6.17 -20.94 18.04
N SER A 886 5.05 -20.82 18.74
CA SER A 886 4.92 -21.21 20.14
C SER A 886 4.91 -22.74 20.34
N ASP A 887 4.31 -23.50 19.42
CA ASP A 887 4.32 -24.96 19.40
C ASP A 887 5.24 -25.50 18.31
N THR A 888 6.45 -25.89 18.68
CA THR A 888 7.46 -26.49 17.78
C THR A 888 7.53 -28.02 17.91
N THR A 889 6.56 -28.65 18.56
CA THR A 889 6.64 -30.06 18.94
C THR A 889 5.49 -30.96 18.46
N SER A 890 4.30 -30.39 18.23
CA SER A 890 3.17 -31.16 17.69
C SER A 890 3.33 -31.44 16.21
N ALA A 891 2.76 -32.54 15.74
CA ALA A 891 2.76 -32.90 14.32
C ALA A 891 2.00 -31.87 13.48
N THR A 892 0.90 -31.34 13.99
CA THR A 892 0.06 -30.33 13.32
C THR A 892 0.86 -29.05 13.07
N SER A 893 1.52 -28.50 14.10
CA SER A 893 2.31 -27.29 13.95
C SER A 893 3.53 -27.51 13.04
N VAL A 894 4.30 -28.58 13.21
CA VAL A 894 5.46 -28.85 12.36
C VAL A 894 5.07 -29.05 10.88
N LYS A 895 3.88 -29.62 10.62
CA LYS A 895 3.32 -29.72 9.27
C LYS A 895 2.98 -28.34 8.69
N ALA A 896 2.38 -27.45 9.49
CA ALA A 896 2.12 -26.07 9.08
C ALA A 896 3.44 -25.29 8.84
N MET A 897 4.43 -25.45 9.73
CA MET A 897 5.76 -24.85 9.54
C MET A 897 6.43 -25.32 8.23
N ARG A 898 6.29 -26.61 7.89
CA ARG A 898 6.84 -27.19 6.65
C ARG A 898 6.15 -26.57 5.43
N GLN A 899 4.82 -26.39 5.48
CA GLN A 899 4.06 -25.75 4.40
C GLN A 899 4.45 -24.30 4.21
N ALA A 900 4.53 -23.53 5.29
CA ALA A 900 4.99 -22.15 5.26
C ALA A 900 6.41 -22.03 4.68
N ALA A 901 7.33 -22.87 5.13
CA ALA A 901 8.69 -22.93 4.60
C ALA A 901 8.71 -23.24 3.10
N LYS A 902 7.88 -24.20 2.60
CA LYS A 902 7.75 -24.51 1.17
C LYS A 902 7.35 -23.27 0.37
N ASN A 903 6.33 -22.55 0.83
CA ASN A 903 5.81 -21.36 0.15
C ASN A 903 6.87 -20.26 0.04
N ILE A 904 7.58 -19.96 1.15
CA ILE A 904 8.68 -18.99 1.19
C ILE A 904 9.83 -19.40 0.24
N LEU A 905 10.24 -20.67 0.30
CA LEU A 905 11.35 -21.18 -0.50
C LEU A 905 11.01 -21.21 -2.00
N TYR A 906 9.75 -21.53 -2.37
CA TYR A 906 9.30 -21.56 -3.74
C TYR A 906 9.38 -20.17 -4.40
N THR A 907 8.88 -19.15 -3.72
CA THR A 907 8.98 -17.77 -4.22
C THR A 907 10.43 -17.31 -4.31
N THR A 908 11.20 -17.55 -3.26
CA THR A 908 12.59 -17.05 -3.16
C THR A 908 13.50 -17.64 -4.23
N VAL A 909 13.42 -18.96 -4.51
CA VAL A 909 14.30 -19.62 -5.47
C VAL A 909 14.04 -19.16 -6.91
N ASN A 910 12.83 -18.74 -7.19
CA ASN A 910 12.42 -18.23 -8.50
C ASN A 910 12.65 -16.72 -8.68
N SER A 911 13.26 -16.07 -7.68
CA SER A 911 13.59 -14.64 -7.71
C SER A 911 14.98 -14.36 -8.28
N ARG A 912 15.25 -13.06 -8.51
CA ARG A 912 16.57 -12.56 -8.94
C ARG A 912 17.73 -12.98 -8.03
N ALA A 913 17.46 -13.24 -6.75
CA ALA A 913 18.51 -13.66 -5.79
C ALA A 913 19.18 -14.98 -6.17
N TYR A 914 18.55 -15.79 -7.03
CA TYR A 914 19.06 -17.05 -7.53
C TYR A 914 19.50 -17.00 -8.99
N ASP A 915 19.58 -15.82 -9.62
CA ASP A 915 20.26 -15.64 -10.89
C ASP A 915 21.76 -15.91 -10.72
N ALA A 916 22.40 -16.48 -11.74
CA ALA A 916 23.78 -16.96 -11.61
C ALA A 916 24.78 -15.87 -11.20
N GLU A 917 24.52 -14.64 -11.59
CA GLU A 917 25.31 -13.45 -11.25
C GLU A 917 25.05 -12.95 -9.81
N ASN A 918 23.87 -13.17 -9.28
CA ASN A 918 23.44 -12.64 -7.98
C ASN A 918 23.63 -13.64 -6.83
N LEU A 919 23.63 -14.94 -7.13
CA LEU A 919 23.68 -15.98 -6.12
C LEU A 919 25.03 -15.99 -5.37
N ASN A 920 25.00 -15.54 -4.12
CA ASN A 920 26.16 -15.52 -3.24
C ASN A 920 25.89 -16.31 -1.94
N THR A 921 26.35 -17.56 -1.91
CA THR A 921 26.26 -18.44 -0.73
C THR A 921 27.44 -18.29 0.23
N GLY A 922 28.31 -17.31 -0.01
CA GLY A 922 29.51 -17.04 0.81
C GLY A 922 29.20 -16.29 2.10
N MET A 923 30.22 -16.16 2.93
CA MET A 923 30.13 -15.37 4.17
C MET A 923 29.99 -13.89 3.81
N PRO A 924 29.03 -13.14 4.42
CA PRO A 924 28.88 -11.71 4.22
C PRO A 924 30.16 -10.91 4.54
N ASP A 925 30.39 -9.82 3.83
CA ASP A 925 31.62 -9.03 3.99
C ASP A 925 31.74 -8.38 5.38
N TRP A 926 30.63 -8.00 6.00
CA TRP A 926 30.66 -7.49 7.37
C TRP A 926 31.13 -8.56 8.39
N GLN A 927 30.82 -9.84 8.18
CA GLN A 927 31.36 -10.93 9.03
C GLN A 927 32.85 -11.14 8.81
N LYS A 928 33.33 -11.05 7.56
CA LYS A 928 34.75 -11.09 7.24
C LYS A 928 35.50 -9.95 7.94
N LEU A 929 34.93 -8.73 7.91
CA LEU A 929 35.49 -7.58 8.63
C LEU A 929 35.50 -7.81 10.14
N MET A 930 34.44 -8.33 10.72
CA MET A 930 34.33 -8.64 12.15
C MET A 930 35.42 -9.65 12.56
N ILE A 931 35.58 -10.74 11.80
CA ILE A 931 36.69 -11.73 12.04
C ILE A 931 38.05 -11.03 11.97
N GLY A 932 38.27 -10.12 11.01
CA GLY A 932 39.50 -9.36 10.93
C GLY A 932 39.77 -8.51 12.18
N ILE A 933 38.73 -7.84 12.70
CA ILE A 933 38.80 -7.09 13.96
C ILE A 933 39.10 -8.02 15.13
N ASP A 934 38.47 -9.16 15.20
CA ASP A 934 38.70 -10.16 16.29
C ASP A 934 40.12 -10.70 16.29
N VAL A 935 40.71 -10.96 15.14
CA VAL A 935 42.10 -11.34 15.02
C VAL A 935 43.03 -10.27 15.61
N VAL A 936 42.80 -9.01 15.30
CA VAL A 936 43.57 -7.88 15.85
C VAL A 936 43.38 -7.77 17.36
N LEU A 937 42.13 -7.85 17.85
CA LEU A 937 41.84 -7.84 19.30
C LEU A 937 42.47 -9.04 20.01
N GLY A 938 42.41 -10.21 19.41
CA GLY A 938 43.05 -11.45 19.94
C GLY A 938 44.57 -11.28 20.11
N VAL A 939 45.23 -10.72 19.08
CA VAL A 939 46.67 -10.42 19.13
C VAL A 939 46.98 -9.43 20.28
N CYS A 940 46.14 -8.36 20.41
CA CYS A 940 46.31 -7.39 21.49
C CYS A 940 46.11 -8.02 22.87
N LEU A 941 45.09 -8.87 23.04
CA LEU A 941 44.86 -9.57 24.31
C LEU A 941 46.01 -10.53 24.69
N ILE A 942 46.53 -11.26 23.71
CA ILE A 942 47.73 -12.13 23.90
C ILE A 942 48.94 -11.27 24.29
N ALA A 943 49.15 -10.12 23.63
CA ALA A 943 50.25 -9.21 23.99
C ALA A 943 50.12 -8.68 25.43
N LEU A 944 48.88 -8.29 25.82
CA LEU A 944 48.58 -7.86 27.19
C LEU A 944 48.87 -8.97 28.23
N GLU A 945 48.49 -10.21 27.92
CA GLU A 945 48.76 -11.36 28.77
C GLU A 945 50.26 -11.62 28.93
N VAL A 946 51.03 -11.65 27.83
CA VAL A 946 52.49 -11.78 27.84
C VAL A 946 53.15 -10.69 28.68
N LEU A 947 52.70 -9.44 28.52
CA LEU A 947 53.21 -8.30 29.32
C LEU A 947 52.88 -8.45 30.82
N THR A 948 51.66 -8.93 31.11
CA THR A 948 51.21 -9.18 32.50
C THR A 948 52.10 -10.25 33.17
N LEU A 949 52.34 -11.36 32.48
CA LEU A 949 53.20 -12.42 32.94
C LEU A 949 54.66 -11.99 33.09
N LYS A 950 55.23 -11.24 32.15
CA LYS A 950 56.60 -10.67 32.25
C LYS A 950 56.70 -9.74 33.44
N LYS A 951 55.72 -8.85 33.63
CA LYS A 951 55.67 -7.95 34.80
C LYS A 951 55.55 -8.69 36.11
N TYR A 952 54.77 -9.78 36.15
CA TYR A 952 54.66 -10.65 37.33
C TYR A 952 55.98 -11.34 37.66
N LYS A 953 56.66 -11.99 36.67
CA LYS A 953 57.97 -12.63 36.89
C LYS A 953 59.00 -11.63 37.41
N LYS A 954 59.08 -10.44 36.82
CA LYS A 954 60.00 -9.36 37.27
C LYS A 954 59.71 -8.92 38.71
N ARG A 955 58.45 -8.73 39.09
CA ARG A 955 58.02 -8.33 40.43
C ARG A 955 58.22 -9.43 41.47
N LYS A 956 58.06 -10.69 41.09
CA LYS A 956 58.31 -11.87 41.94
C LYS A 956 59.77 -11.97 42.25
N ALA A 957 60.68 -11.86 41.27
CA ALA A 957 62.12 -11.87 41.46
C ALA A 957 62.63 -10.74 42.39
N ALA A 958 62.07 -9.49 42.17
CA ALA A 958 62.44 -8.36 43.04
C ALA A 958 61.96 -8.50 44.51
N ASN A 959 60.84 -9.20 44.74
CA ASN A 959 60.38 -9.47 46.12
C ASN A 959 61.19 -10.58 46.81
N THR A 960 61.81 -11.52 46.08
CA THR A 960 62.67 -12.56 46.62
C THR A 960 64.01 -12.01 47.08
N THR A 961 64.53 -10.97 46.36
CA THR A 961 65.84 -10.32 46.73
C THR A 961 65.75 -9.38 47.95
N VAL A 962 64.58 -9.06 48.45
CA VAL A 962 64.30 -8.16 49.60
C VAL A 962 64.07 -8.95 50.89
N THR A 963 63.91 -10.29 50.76
CA THR A 963 63.72 -11.23 51.89
C THR A 963 64.97 -12.06 52.23
N GLU A 964 66.05 -11.90 51.52
CA GLU A 964 67.40 -12.29 51.89
C GLU A 964 68.20 -11.09 52.43
#